data_db8f053338e2e3b951f9a7adaac8f9b4
#
_entry.id   db8f053338e2e3b951f9a7adaac8f9b4
#
_cell.length_a   1.000
_cell.length_b   1.000
_cell.length_c   1.000
_cell.angle_alpha   90.00
_cell.angle_beta   90.00
_cell.angle_gamma   90.00
#
_symmetry.space_group_name_H-M   'P 1'
#
loop_
_entity.id
_entity.type
_entity.pdbx_description
1 polymer ?
#
loop_
_entity_poly.entity_id
_entity_poly.type
_entity_poly.pdbx_seq_one_letter_code
_entity_poly.pdbx_strand_id
1 'polypeptide(L)'
;MTEKFVITGMTCAACAAHVERAAASVPGVHSASVNLMLGSLVCDRDENVDPAAIVAAVTAAGYGAAPESEARRDLHAEQDAAVKAMGRRLLWSVVCLVPLFYLSMGHMMGLPVPMFMHTQPLLSAFVLLALTVPILILNRSYFTVGFSRLFKGAPNMDSLVALGAAAGLVYSLIEMGLLAAGKVTGMPDLYFESAGMILALVTVGKYLEERSKGKTTGAITALLALAPESAVVRRDGKEVTVPTEDIKAGETVIVRQGGRIPVDGTVTAGSGTVDESALTGESMPVEKTVGGKAVSATILTGGYLELTADRVGADTTLSQIIQLMEQAASGKAPISRLADKISAVFVPVVISIALLAAILWAAVGGMGVRFCLSIAIAVLVISCPCALGLATPVAITVATGKAAEQGILVKSAASLELMGRVDTVVLDKTGTVTEGKPRVTDLLCAGGMTEDTLLSAAASLEKPSEHPLAGAIVAEAEKRGLVLRPVSGFAAVAGGGVTARAEGTLLLAGNEAFMETSGVAVSEEMKSGAARLAEDGKTPLFIAAGTSLLGVIAVADVVKADSAAAIAALREMGCDVVLLTGDNQRTADAIARQVGVSRVIAQVLPQDKARVVQELQAEGKRVAMVGDGINDAPALVTADVGLAIGAGTDVAIESADIVLMKSSLMDIADAAALSRATLRNIRQNLFWAFFYNSVGIPVAAGVLYPAFGITLNPMIAAAAMSLSSVCVVSNALRLRGWRGRRREETPASKKPQPVQNINNNESSKEDTAMKKTITIKGMMCAHCVSHVEKALTALGVQADVDLASGTAVVTGNASDEALKKAVADAGYEVVEIK
;
A
#
# COMPACT_ATOMS: atom_id res chain seq x y z
N MET A 1 -19.43 -7.67 17.98
CA MET A 1 -19.87 -7.57 16.56
C MET A 1 -19.45 -6.22 16.01
N THR A 2 -18.72 -6.21 14.90
CA THR A 2 -18.25 -4.96 14.27
C THR A 2 -19.27 -4.49 13.24
N GLU A 3 -19.72 -3.25 13.35
CA GLU A 3 -20.70 -2.65 12.45
C GLU A 3 -20.22 -1.30 11.95
N LYS A 4 -20.56 -0.96 10.70
CA LYS A 4 -20.11 0.26 10.01
C LYS A 4 -21.30 1.18 9.72
N PHE A 5 -21.08 2.47 9.98
CA PHE A 5 -22.07 3.54 9.76
C PHE A 5 -21.46 4.60 8.84
N VAL A 6 -22.29 5.19 8.00
CA VAL A 6 -21.95 6.38 7.19
C VAL A 6 -22.27 7.61 8.00
N ILE A 7 -21.28 8.51 8.17
CA ILE A 7 -21.41 9.73 8.96
C ILE A 7 -21.30 10.95 8.05
N THR A 8 -22.26 11.85 8.17
CA THR A 8 -22.27 13.12 7.43
C THR A 8 -22.10 14.33 8.35
N GLY A 9 -21.56 15.44 7.82
CA GLY A 9 -21.37 16.67 8.58
C GLY A 9 -20.06 16.76 9.38
N MET A 10 -19.14 15.83 9.21
CA MET A 10 -17.78 15.92 9.76
C MET A 10 -16.89 16.75 8.84
N THR A 11 -16.17 17.74 9.41
CA THR A 11 -15.29 18.64 8.64
C THR A 11 -13.84 18.65 9.13
N CYS A 12 -13.56 18.06 10.29
CA CYS A 12 -12.21 18.10 10.89
C CYS A 12 -12.01 16.98 11.92
N ALA A 13 -10.76 16.75 12.35
CA ALA A 13 -10.39 15.73 13.32
C ALA A 13 -11.11 15.88 14.67
N ALA A 14 -11.36 17.13 15.12
CA ALA A 14 -12.14 17.37 16.34
C ALA A 14 -13.60 16.89 16.20
N CYS A 15 -14.18 16.99 15.00
CA CYS A 15 -15.50 16.44 14.71
C CYS A 15 -15.49 14.91 14.80
N ALA A 16 -14.50 14.27 14.22
CA ALA A 16 -14.32 12.81 14.27
C ALA A 16 -14.21 12.33 15.72
N ALA A 17 -13.36 12.96 16.52
CA ALA A 17 -13.21 12.62 17.95
C ALA A 17 -14.50 12.86 18.77
N HIS A 18 -15.35 13.80 18.37
CA HIS A 18 -16.63 14.02 19.02
C HIS A 18 -17.66 12.94 18.66
N VAL A 19 -17.70 12.51 17.40
CA VAL A 19 -18.53 11.39 16.96
C VAL A 19 -18.12 10.09 17.64
N GLU A 20 -16.82 9.82 17.75
CA GLU A 20 -16.30 8.63 18.47
C GLU A 20 -16.75 8.60 19.93
N ARG A 21 -16.63 9.73 20.63
CA ARG A 21 -17.08 9.83 22.02
C ARG A 21 -18.58 9.65 22.14
N ALA A 22 -19.36 10.21 21.24
CA ALA A 22 -20.81 10.05 21.24
C ALA A 22 -21.21 8.59 21.01
N ALA A 23 -20.60 7.89 20.05
CA ALA A 23 -20.85 6.49 19.79
C ALA A 23 -20.37 5.59 20.97
N ALA A 24 -19.18 5.85 21.50
CA ALA A 24 -18.63 5.11 22.65
C ALA A 24 -19.41 5.36 23.96
N SER A 25 -20.25 6.39 24.06
CA SER A 25 -21.11 6.63 25.23
C SER A 25 -22.34 5.72 25.29
N VAL A 26 -22.63 5.00 24.19
CA VAL A 26 -23.76 4.04 24.14
C VAL A 26 -23.37 2.78 24.91
N PRO A 27 -24.15 2.35 25.92
CA PRO A 27 -23.87 1.14 26.68
C PRO A 27 -23.78 -0.09 25.77
N GLY A 28 -22.70 -0.89 25.94
CA GLY A 28 -22.42 -2.08 25.11
C GLY A 28 -21.63 -1.81 23.85
N VAL A 29 -21.17 -0.57 23.63
CA VAL A 29 -20.16 -0.25 22.59
C VAL A 29 -18.77 -0.29 23.22
N HIS A 30 -17.93 -1.23 22.77
CA HIS A 30 -16.57 -1.45 23.28
C HIS A 30 -15.55 -0.52 22.64
N SER A 31 -15.70 -0.26 21.34
CA SER A 31 -14.85 0.67 20.61
C SER A 31 -15.60 1.38 19.49
N ALA A 32 -15.21 2.61 19.20
CA ALA A 32 -15.71 3.42 18.11
C ALA A 32 -14.55 4.14 17.43
N SER A 33 -14.43 3.98 16.13
CA SER A 33 -13.37 4.60 15.33
C SER A 33 -13.96 5.27 14.08
N VAL A 34 -13.62 6.55 13.88
CA VAL A 34 -14.12 7.35 12.75
C VAL A 34 -13.04 7.55 11.71
N ASN A 35 -13.37 7.28 10.47
CA ASN A 35 -12.58 7.71 9.32
C ASN A 35 -13.14 9.00 8.73
N LEU A 36 -12.42 10.09 8.91
CA LEU A 36 -12.81 11.40 8.38
C LEU A 36 -12.77 11.44 6.84
N MET A 37 -11.88 10.65 6.20
CA MET A 37 -11.70 10.64 4.74
C MET A 37 -12.83 9.90 4.02
N LEU A 38 -13.27 8.78 4.59
CA LEU A 38 -14.36 7.96 4.05
C LEU A 38 -15.72 8.37 4.60
N GLY A 39 -15.76 9.25 5.60
CA GLY A 39 -17.02 9.61 6.27
C GLY A 39 -17.67 8.43 6.99
N SER A 40 -16.89 7.47 7.48
CA SER A 40 -17.38 6.25 8.10
C SER A 40 -17.04 6.17 9.59
N LEU A 41 -17.91 5.52 10.36
CA LEU A 41 -17.71 5.13 11.76
C LEU A 41 -17.79 3.61 11.85
N VAL A 42 -16.81 3.00 12.46
CA VAL A 42 -16.78 1.58 12.77
C VAL A 42 -16.95 1.42 14.29
N CYS A 43 -17.96 0.69 14.70
CA CYS A 43 -18.23 0.38 16.10
C CYS A 43 -18.10 -1.12 16.36
N ASP A 44 -17.36 -1.47 17.41
CA ASP A 44 -17.43 -2.80 18.00
C ASP A 44 -18.43 -2.77 19.16
N ARG A 45 -19.51 -3.56 19.04
CA ARG A 45 -20.63 -3.57 19.93
C ARG A 45 -21.10 -4.98 20.30
N ASP A 46 -21.79 -5.09 21.42
CA ASP A 46 -22.52 -6.31 21.77
C ASP A 46 -23.68 -6.56 20.78
N GLU A 47 -24.06 -7.82 20.58
CA GLU A 47 -25.16 -8.19 19.69
C GLU A 47 -26.51 -7.58 20.09
N ASN A 48 -26.69 -7.29 21.38
CA ASN A 48 -27.91 -6.73 21.95
C ASN A 48 -28.05 -5.21 21.80
N VAL A 49 -27.04 -4.50 21.34
CA VAL A 49 -27.10 -3.03 21.13
C VAL A 49 -27.79 -2.74 19.80
N ASP A 50 -28.90 -2.02 19.84
CA ASP A 50 -29.60 -1.58 18.63
C ASP A 50 -28.75 -0.56 17.85
N PRO A 51 -28.47 -0.75 16.55
CA PRO A 51 -27.83 0.24 15.70
C PRO A 51 -28.48 1.63 15.76
N ALA A 52 -29.80 1.68 15.92
CA ALA A 52 -30.55 2.92 16.05
C ALA A 52 -30.13 3.75 17.28
N ALA A 53 -29.65 3.12 18.35
CA ALA A 53 -29.14 3.83 19.54
C ALA A 53 -27.83 4.58 19.23
N ILE A 54 -26.95 3.99 18.44
CA ILE A 54 -25.70 4.61 17.97
C ILE A 54 -26.04 5.79 17.03
N VAL A 55 -26.95 5.58 16.09
CA VAL A 55 -27.44 6.64 15.19
C VAL A 55 -28.01 7.81 15.99
N ALA A 56 -28.85 7.52 17.00
CA ALA A 56 -29.45 8.55 17.87
C ALA A 56 -28.39 9.33 18.65
N ALA A 57 -27.38 8.66 19.24
CA ALA A 57 -26.30 9.30 19.98
C ALA A 57 -25.45 10.22 19.08
N VAL A 58 -25.11 9.77 17.88
CA VAL A 58 -24.36 10.55 16.89
C VAL A 58 -25.19 11.74 16.38
N THR A 59 -26.50 11.54 16.18
CA THR A 59 -27.41 12.61 15.74
C THR A 59 -27.59 13.66 16.85
N ALA A 60 -27.72 13.25 18.10
CA ALA A 60 -27.77 14.16 19.25
C ALA A 60 -26.48 14.99 19.38
N ALA A 61 -25.32 14.39 19.03
CA ALA A 61 -24.06 15.12 18.91
C ALA A 61 -24.03 16.10 17.73
N GLY A 62 -25.03 16.09 16.86
CA GLY A 62 -25.25 17.03 15.75
C GLY A 62 -24.56 16.60 14.46
N TYR A 63 -24.46 15.32 14.18
CA TYR A 63 -23.99 14.73 12.91
C TYR A 63 -25.07 13.83 12.33
N GLY A 64 -25.05 13.63 11.02
CA GLY A 64 -25.89 12.61 10.41
C GLY A 64 -25.22 11.25 10.53
N ALA A 65 -25.98 10.18 10.82
CA ALA A 65 -25.51 8.81 10.84
C ALA A 65 -26.57 7.87 10.21
N ALA A 66 -26.11 6.87 9.45
CA ALA A 66 -26.94 5.80 8.93
C ALA A 66 -26.12 4.50 8.86
N PRO A 67 -26.70 3.30 9.10
CA PRO A 67 -26.02 2.03 8.87
C PRO A 67 -25.57 1.90 7.40
N GLU A 68 -24.40 1.30 7.14
CA GLU A 68 -23.87 1.17 5.78
C GLU A 68 -24.77 0.30 4.88
N SER A 69 -25.45 -0.70 5.46
CA SER A 69 -26.40 -1.57 4.76
C SER A 69 -27.59 -0.81 4.12
N GLU A 70 -27.96 0.32 4.73
CA GLU A 70 -29.04 1.19 4.23
C GLU A 70 -28.52 2.32 3.34
N ALA A 71 -27.23 2.63 3.44
CA ALA A 71 -26.56 3.80 2.83
C ALA A 71 -25.73 3.43 1.59
N ARG A 72 -25.97 2.29 0.91
CA ARG A 72 -25.31 1.97 -0.39
C ARG A 72 -25.67 3.01 -1.45
N ARG A 73 -25.16 4.24 -1.24
CA ARG A 73 -25.14 5.31 -2.22
C ARG A 73 -23.73 5.42 -2.79
N ASP A 74 -23.68 5.81 -4.03
CA ASP A 74 -22.49 6.10 -4.77
C ASP A 74 -21.67 7.21 -4.06
N LEU A 75 -20.84 6.82 -3.09
CA LEU A 75 -20.01 7.73 -2.28
C LEU A 75 -19.17 8.66 -3.15
N HIS A 76 -18.81 8.20 -4.36
CA HIS A 76 -18.07 9.01 -5.33
C HIS A 76 -18.94 10.09 -5.97
N ALA A 77 -20.19 9.76 -6.33
CA ALA A 77 -21.12 10.74 -6.87
C ALA A 77 -21.46 11.82 -5.83
N GLU A 78 -21.62 11.45 -4.57
CA GLU A 78 -21.84 12.40 -3.47
C GLU A 78 -20.61 13.28 -3.20
N GLN A 79 -19.41 12.73 -3.20
CA GLN A 79 -18.17 13.50 -3.06
C GLN A 79 -17.95 14.47 -4.23
N ASP A 80 -18.15 14.03 -5.45
CA ASP A 80 -18.05 14.88 -6.63
C ASP A 80 -19.10 15.99 -6.63
N ALA A 81 -20.33 15.68 -6.20
CA ALA A 81 -21.39 16.67 -6.04
C ALA A 81 -21.03 17.71 -4.96
N ALA A 82 -20.45 17.28 -3.84
CA ALA A 82 -20.00 18.15 -2.76
C ALA A 82 -18.86 19.07 -3.23
N VAL A 83 -17.85 18.53 -3.94
CA VAL A 83 -16.75 19.31 -4.53
C VAL A 83 -17.27 20.33 -5.54
N LYS A 84 -18.19 19.94 -6.43
CA LYS A 84 -18.84 20.84 -7.39
C LYS A 84 -19.67 21.95 -6.70
N ALA A 85 -20.41 21.59 -5.65
CA ALA A 85 -21.20 22.55 -4.87
C ALA A 85 -20.28 23.57 -4.16
N MET A 86 -19.18 23.09 -3.55
CA MET A 86 -18.19 23.93 -2.90
C MET A 86 -17.46 24.83 -3.91
N GLY A 87 -17.13 24.31 -5.11
CA GLY A 87 -16.54 25.07 -6.19
C GLY A 87 -17.45 26.22 -6.65
N ARG A 88 -18.78 25.99 -6.82
CA ARG A 88 -19.76 27.04 -7.14
C ARG A 88 -19.86 28.08 -6.03
N ARG A 89 -19.89 27.64 -4.77
CA ARG A 89 -19.90 28.53 -3.60
C ARG A 89 -18.67 29.43 -3.59
N LEU A 90 -17.49 28.86 -3.84
CA LEU A 90 -16.22 29.56 -3.92
C LEU A 90 -16.24 30.59 -5.07
N LEU A 91 -16.65 30.17 -6.28
CA LEU A 91 -16.72 31.04 -7.44
C LEU A 91 -17.56 32.32 -7.15
N TRP A 92 -18.77 32.17 -6.63
CA TRP A 92 -19.62 33.28 -6.29
C TRP A 92 -19.09 34.14 -5.14
N SER A 93 -18.43 33.50 -4.14
CA SER A 93 -17.74 34.22 -3.07
C SER A 93 -16.62 35.12 -3.63
N VAL A 94 -15.82 34.60 -4.58
CA VAL A 94 -14.75 35.37 -5.24
C VAL A 94 -15.32 36.49 -6.12
N VAL A 95 -16.39 36.23 -6.88
CA VAL A 95 -17.06 37.24 -7.71
C VAL A 95 -17.54 38.44 -6.87
N CYS A 96 -18.05 38.20 -5.65
CA CYS A 96 -18.45 39.29 -4.73
C CYS A 96 -17.23 39.91 -4.02
N LEU A 97 -16.18 39.11 -3.74
CA LEU A 97 -14.99 39.54 -3.01
C LEU A 97 -14.13 40.52 -3.84
N VAL A 98 -13.96 40.28 -5.14
CA VAL A 98 -13.10 41.12 -6.01
C VAL A 98 -13.55 42.58 -6.00
N PRO A 99 -14.82 42.91 -6.25
CA PRO A 99 -15.29 44.31 -6.15
C PRO A 99 -15.24 44.84 -4.71
N LEU A 100 -15.53 44.01 -3.70
CA LEU A 100 -15.42 44.39 -2.29
C LEU A 100 -13.99 44.81 -1.94
N PHE A 101 -13.00 44.00 -2.33
CA PHE A 101 -11.59 44.26 -2.11
C PHE A 101 -11.11 45.51 -2.89
N TYR A 102 -11.51 45.62 -4.16
CA TYR A 102 -11.19 46.78 -4.98
C TYR A 102 -11.70 48.08 -4.39
N LEU A 103 -12.93 48.14 -3.92
CA LEU A 103 -13.50 49.35 -3.33
C LEU A 103 -12.90 49.68 -1.95
N SER A 104 -12.58 48.67 -1.13
CA SER A 104 -12.00 48.89 0.21
C SER A 104 -10.52 49.24 0.15
N MET A 105 -9.71 48.49 -0.62
CA MET A 105 -8.25 48.57 -0.59
C MET A 105 -7.64 49.21 -1.84
N GLY A 106 -8.39 49.42 -2.90
CA GLY A 106 -7.88 49.89 -4.19
C GLY A 106 -7.13 51.22 -4.10
N HIS A 107 -7.59 52.15 -3.26
CA HIS A 107 -6.91 53.45 -3.08
C HIS A 107 -5.51 53.32 -2.48
N MET A 108 -5.30 52.32 -1.56
CA MET A 108 -3.97 52.04 -1.00
C MET A 108 -3.01 51.45 -2.04
N MET A 109 -3.57 50.81 -3.07
CA MET A 109 -2.80 50.21 -4.19
C MET A 109 -2.62 51.24 -5.36
N GLY A 110 -3.05 52.47 -5.21
CA GLY A 110 -2.95 53.49 -6.26
C GLY A 110 -3.93 53.28 -7.42
N LEU A 111 -4.98 52.46 -7.23
CA LEU A 111 -5.99 52.21 -8.24
C LEU A 111 -7.07 53.30 -8.19
N PRO A 112 -7.67 53.70 -9.33
CA PRO A 112 -8.77 54.70 -9.36
C PRO A 112 -10.01 54.08 -8.68
N VAL A 113 -10.41 54.69 -7.55
CA VAL A 113 -11.59 54.26 -6.79
C VAL A 113 -12.67 55.31 -6.99
N PRO A 114 -13.98 54.97 -7.11
CA PRO A 114 -15.07 55.93 -7.28
C PRO A 114 -15.08 57.01 -6.21
N MET A 115 -15.25 58.27 -6.58
CA MET A 115 -15.10 59.42 -5.69
C MET A 115 -16.05 59.41 -4.48
N PHE A 116 -17.24 58.78 -4.62
CA PHE A 116 -18.17 58.62 -3.49
C PHE A 116 -17.60 57.84 -2.32
N MET A 117 -16.64 56.97 -2.57
CA MET A 117 -15.96 56.20 -1.50
C MET A 117 -15.21 57.10 -0.53
N HIS A 118 -14.77 58.28 -0.95
CA HIS A 118 -14.07 59.25 -0.13
C HIS A 118 -14.96 60.38 0.38
N THR A 119 -16.03 60.70 -0.36
CA THR A 119 -16.85 61.86 -0.08
C THR A 119 -18.13 61.53 0.70
N GLN A 120 -18.61 60.27 0.66
CA GLN A 120 -19.84 59.80 1.28
C GLN A 120 -19.63 58.55 2.16
N PRO A 121 -19.11 58.74 3.39
CA PRO A 121 -18.70 57.59 4.24
C PRO A 121 -19.84 56.61 4.52
N LEU A 122 -21.06 57.09 4.73
CA LEU A 122 -22.20 56.22 5.02
C LEU A 122 -22.62 55.39 3.82
N LEU A 123 -22.64 56.00 2.62
CA LEU A 123 -22.93 55.28 1.38
C LEU A 123 -21.85 54.22 1.12
N SER A 124 -20.59 54.56 1.34
CA SER A 124 -19.45 53.61 1.20
C SER A 124 -19.61 52.42 2.13
N ALA A 125 -19.97 52.63 3.38
CA ALA A 125 -20.24 51.57 4.36
C ALA A 125 -21.40 50.66 3.90
N PHE A 126 -22.49 51.23 3.37
CA PHE A 126 -23.61 50.45 2.83
C PHE A 126 -23.22 49.64 1.59
N VAL A 127 -22.41 50.16 0.69
CA VAL A 127 -21.93 49.44 -0.50
C VAL A 127 -21.04 48.30 -0.10
N LEU A 128 -20.10 48.48 0.85
CA LEU A 128 -19.25 47.43 1.35
C LEU A 128 -20.06 46.34 2.07
N LEU A 129 -21.02 46.69 2.90
CA LEU A 129 -21.95 45.76 3.52
C LEU A 129 -22.75 44.97 2.49
N ALA A 130 -23.33 45.67 1.48
CA ALA A 130 -24.13 45.03 0.42
C ALA A 130 -23.32 43.98 -0.39
N LEU A 131 -22.04 44.21 -0.61
CA LEU A 131 -21.12 43.22 -1.23
C LEU A 131 -20.72 42.11 -0.29
N THR A 132 -20.68 42.34 1.02
CA THR A 132 -20.29 41.35 2.03
C THR A 132 -21.44 40.37 2.34
N VAL A 133 -22.70 40.84 2.37
CA VAL A 133 -23.88 40.03 2.69
C VAL A 133 -24.00 38.77 1.81
N PRO A 134 -23.87 38.83 0.49
CA PRO A 134 -23.88 37.61 -0.33
C PRO A 134 -22.79 36.60 0.09
N ILE A 135 -21.59 37.08 0.42
CA ILE A 135 -20.48 36.18 0.89
C ILE A 135 -20.87 35.50 2.21
N LEU A 136 -21.53 36.25 3.14
CA LEU A 136 -22.00 35.69 4.41
C LEU A 136 -23.08 34.62 4.19
N ILE A 137 -24.04 34.89 3.30
CA ILE A 137 -25.14 33.96 2.97
C ILE A 137 -24.60 32.70 2.34
N LEU A 138 -23.71 32.82 1.35
CA LEU A 138 -23.05 31.67 0.70
C LEU A 138 -22.26 30.83 1.68
N ASN A 139 -21.66 31.46 2.70
CA ASN A 139 -20.82 30.84 3.69
C ASN A 139 -21.47 30.67 5.08
N ARG A 140 -22.80 30.74 5.15
CA ARG A 140 -23.58 30.68 6.42
C ARG A 140 -23.28 29.44 7.26
N SER A 141 -22.86 28.35 6.62
CA SER A 141 -22.51 27.10 7.31
C SER A 141 -21.40 27.28 8.36
N TYR A 142 -20.43 28.18 8.14
CA TYR A 142 -19.40 28.47 9.15
C TYR A 142 -20.00 29.02 10.43
N PHE A 143 -20.98 29.90 10.34
CA PHE A 143 -21.65 30.51 11.52
C PHE A 143 -22.55 29.50 12.22
N THR A 144 -23.43 28.82 11.46
CA THR A 144 -24.41 27.88 12.04
C THR A 144 -23.71 26.72 12.73
N VAL A 145 -22.72 26.09 12.06
CA VAL A 145 -21.95 24.98 12.62
C VAL A 145 -21.00 25.49 13.69
N GLY A 146 -20.26 26.57 13.45
CA GLY A 146 -19.25 27.11 14.36
C GLY A 146 -19.83 27.50 15.71
N PHE A 147 -20.89 28.29 15.74
CA PHE A 147 -21.55 28.71 16.97
C PHE A 147 -22.27 27.55 17.69
N SER A 148 -22.97 26.68 16.94
CA SER A 148 -23.60 25.50 17.53
C SER A 148 -22.59 24.62 18.27
N ARG A 149 -21.40 24.41 17.71
CA ARG A 149 -20.32 23.62 18.33
C ARG A 149 -19.69 24.35 19.51
N LEU A 150 -19.51 25.65 19.40
CA LEU A 150 -18.98 26.46 20.49
C LEU A 150 -19.88 26.37 21.75
N PHE A 151 -21.20 26.54 21.57
CA PHE A 151 -22.16 26.48 22.68
C PHE A 151 -22.36 25.06 23.23
N LYS A 152 -22.11 24.04 22.45
CA LYS A 152 -22.11 22.64 22.92
C LYS A 152 -20.81 22.21 23.63
N GLY A 153 -19.85 23.13 23.85
CA GLY A 153 -18.57 22.85 24.51
C GLY A 153 -17.58 22.01 23.66
N ALA A 154 -17.82 21.91 22.35
CA ALA A 154 -16.95 21.20 21.42
C ALA A 154 -16.50 22.13 20.27
N PRO A 155 -15.79 23.25 20.57
CA PRO A 155 -15.38 24.21 19.56
C PRO A 155 -14.46 23.56 18.53
N ASN A 156 -14.66 23.93 17.27
CA ASN A 156 -13.93 23.42 16.12
C ASN A 156 -13.35 24.57 15.26
N MET A 157 -12.77 24.22 14.13
CA MET A 157 -12.25 25.19 13.15
C MET A 157 -13.32 26.22 12.72
N ASP A 158 -14.54 25.75 12.45
CA ASP A 158 -15.63 26.64 12.02
C ASP A 158 -15.98 27.63 13.14
N SER A 159 -15.79 27.26 14.43
CA SER A 159 -15.96 28.16 15.57
C SER A 159 -14.96 29.31 15.55
N LEU A 160 -13.69 29.05 15.24
CA LEU A 160 -12.65 30.09 15.16
C LEU A 160 -12.93 31.06 14.01
N VAL A 161 -13.29 30.52 12.83
CA VAL A 161 -13.65 31.31 11.65
C VAL A 161 -14.90 32.14 11.91
N ALA A 162 -15.92 31.53 12.53
CA ALA A 162 -17.16 32.22 12.89
C ALA A 162 -16.91 33.36 13.88
N LEU A 163 -16.13 33.13 14.93
CA LEU A 163 -15.77 34.17 15.92
C LEU A 163 -15.01 35.32 15.26
N GLY A 164 -13.99 35.03 14.45
CA GLY A 164 -13.19 36.06 13.79
C GLY A 164 -13.99 36.90 12.80
N ALA A 165 -14.78 36.24 11.91
CA ALA A 165 -15.62 36.95 10.95
C ALA A 165 -16.77 37.73 11.61
N ALA A 166 -17.42 37.15 12.64
CA ALA A 166 -18.48 37.80 13.38
C ALA A 166 -17.99 39.02 14.16
N ALA A 167 -16.81 38.93 14.81
CA ALA A 167 -16.21 40.05 15.52
C ALA A 167 -15.95 41.25 14.60
N GLY A 168 -15.35 40.99 13.40
CA GLY A 168 -15.16 42.03 12.41
C GLY A 168 -16.46 42.63 11.89
N LEU A 169 -17.48 41.79 11.64
CA LEU A 169 -18.80 42.22 11.17
C LEU A 169 -19.53 43.09 12.23
N VAL A 170 -19.58 42.60 13.48
CA VAL A 170 -20.25 43.32 14.59
C VAL A 170 -19.61 44.69 14.82
N TYR A 171 -18.27 44.74 14.85
CA TYR A 171 -17.55 46.02 14.97
C TYR A 171 -17.91 46.99 13.84
N SER A 172 -17.90 46.53 12.59
CA SER A 172 -18.20 47.35 11.41
C SER A 172 -19.66 47.84 11.42
N LEU A 173 -20.60 47.03 11.91
CA LEU A 173 -21.99 47.45 12.06
C LEU A 173 -22.15 48.49 13.17
N ILE A 174 -21.39 48.36 14.27
CA ILE A 174 -21.38 49.37 15.34
C ILE A 174 -20.84 50.72 14.81
N GLU A 175 -19.69 50.69 14.14
CA GLU A 175 -19.06 51.87 13.53
C GLU A 175 -19.99 52.54 12.51
N MET A 176 -20.63 51.76 11.67
CA MET A 176 -21.64 52.26 10.72
C MET A 176 -22.83 52.88 11.43
N GLY A 177 -23.29 52.33 12.53
CA GLY A 177 -24.36 52.88 13.38
C GLY A 177 -23.96 54.24 14.03
N LEU A 178 -22.73 54.32 14.54
CA LEU A 178 -22.18 55.55 15.13
C LEU A 178 -21.99 56.65 14.06
N LEU A 179 -21.58 56.27 12.85
CA LEU A 179 -21.49 57.15 11.71
C LEU A 179 -22.88 57.71 11.31
N ALA A 180 -23.90 56.83 11.22
CA ALA A 180 -25.26 57.22 10.93
C ALA A 180 -25.88 58.12 12.01
N ALA A 181 -25.48 57.93 13.27
CA ALA A 181 -25.89 58.79 14.42
C ALA A 181 -25.11 60.10 14.50
N GLY A 182 -24.15 60.34 13.60
CA GLY A 182 -23.34 61.57 13.58
C GLY A 182 -22.31 61.68 14.72
N LYS A 183 -22.03 60.59 15.42
CA LYS A 183 -21.09 60.54 16.54
C LYS A 183 -19.63 60.35 16.10
N VAL A 184 -19.43 59.87 14.86
CA VAL A 184 -18.13 59.72 14.21
C VAL A 184 -18.16 60.53 12.92
N THR A 185 -17.10 61.31 12.69
CA THR A 185 -16.91 62.13 11.50
C THR A 185 -15.72 61.63 10.70
N GLY A 186 -15.87 61.47 9.38
CA GLY A 186 -14.84 60.95 8.49
C GLY A 186 -15.10 59.50 8.06
N MET A 187 -14.10 58.89 7.39
CA MET A 187 -14.20 57.49 6.95
C MET A 187 -13.97 56.55 8.13
N PRO A 188 -14.94 55.71 8.49
CA PRO A 188 -14.76 54.74 9.54
C PRO A 188 -13.90 53.60 9.06
N ASP A 189 -13.12 53.01 9.97
CA ASP A 189 -12.34 51.83 9.69
C ASP A 189 -13.23 50.56 9.78
N LEU A 190 -13.66 50.07 8.66
CA LEU A 190 -14.58 48.93 8.56
C LEU A 190 -13.78 47.63 8.30
N TYR A 191 -14.30 46.50 8.77
CA TYR A 191 -13.75 45.16 8.59
C TYR A 191 -14.64 44.25 7.73
N PHE A 192 -15.54 44.83 6.89
CA PHE A 192 -16.41 44.06 6.01
C PHE A 192 -15.62 43.23 5.01
N GLU A 193 -14.59 43.84 4.39
CA GLU A 193 -13.69 43.15 3.48
C GLU A 193 -12.88 42.04 4.18
N SER A 194 -12.45 42.29 5.43
CA SER A 194 -11.69 41.28 6.20
C SER A 194 -12.55 40.06 6.51
N ALA A 195 -13.81 40.29 6.94
CA ALA A 195 -14.76 39.19 7.18
C ALA A 195 -15.05 38.40 5.89
N GLY A 196 -15.28 39.09 4.76
CA GLY A 196 -15.47 38.45 3.46
C GLY A 196 -14.25 37.67 2.99
N MET A 197 -13.05 38.24 3.15
CA MET A 197 -11.78 37.65 2.76
C MET A 197 -11.47 36.38 3.57
N ILE A 198 -11.66 36.44 4.91
CA ILE A 198 -11.46 35.27 5.79
C ILE A 198 -12.34 34.10 5.32
N LEU A 199 -13.63 34.33 5.08
CA LEU A 199 -14.57 33.31 4.63
C LEU A 199 -14.22 32.75 3.26
N ALA A 200 -13.83 33.60 2.31
CA ALA A 200 -13.46 33.19 0.97
C ALA A 200 -12.15 32.39 0.98
N LEU A 201 -11.10 32.86 1.67
CA LEU A 201 -9.82 32.17 1.73
C LEU A 201 -9.92 30.83 2.47
N VAL A 202 -10.70 30.75 3.57
CA VAL A 202 -10.97 29.48 4.24
C VAL A 202 -11.72 28.53 3.30
N THR A 203 -12.65 29.04 2.50
CA THR A 203 -13.37 28.23 1.51
C THR A 203 -12.44 27.75 0.38
N VAL A 204 -11.45 28.55 -0.06
CA VAL A 204 -10.38 28.10 -0.97
C VAL A 204 -9.64 26.93 -0.36
N GLY A 205 -9.19 27.07 0.90
CA GLY A 205 -8.48 26.03 1.61
C GLY A 205 -9.29 24.71 1.67
N LYS A 206 -10.56 24.79 2.08
CA LYS A 206 -11.47 23.64 2.13
C LYS A 206 -11.74 23.03 0.74
N TYR A 207 -11.90 23.83 -0.28
CA TYR A 207 -12.09 23.36 -1.65
C TYR A 207 -10.88 22.57 -2.15
N LEU A 208 -9.67 23.09 -1.95
CA LEU A 208 -8.44 22.42 -2.32
C LEU A 208 -8.23 21.12 -1.50
N GLU A 209 -8.62 21.15 -0.24
CA GLU A 209 -8.61 19.98 0.64
C GLU A 209 -9.54 18.88 0.11
N GLU A 210 -10.82 19.18 -0.13
CA GLU A 210 -11.80 18.19 -0.64
C GLU A 210 -11.40 17.65 -2.02
N ARG A 211 -10.96 18.52 -2.92
CA ARG A 211 -10.44 18.11 -4.23
C ARG A 211 -9.22 17.16 -4.12
N SER A 212 -8.38 17.37 -3.11
CA SER A 212 -7.20 16.56 -2.88
C SER A 212 -7.52 15.22 -2.21
N LYS A 213 -8.55 15.18 -1.34
CA LYS A 213 -9.08 13.92 -0.77
C LYS A 213 -9.54 12.97 -1.86
N GLY A 214 -10.30 13.45 -2.86
CA GLY A 214 -10.73 12.63 -4.00
C GLY A 214 -9.57 12.01 -4.80
N LYS A 215 -8.43 12.72 -4.93
CA LYS A 215 -7.23 12.15 -5.55
C LYS A 215 -6.57 11.07 -4.69
N THR A 216 -6.72 11.14 -3.38
CA THR A 216 -6.07 10.21 -2.44
C THR A 216 -6.72 8.83 -2.46
N THR A 217 -8.04 8.74 -2.67
CA THR A 217 -8.81 7.49 -2.78
C THR A 217 -8.70 6.82 -4.15
N GLY A 218 -7.98 7.42 -5.10
CA GLY A 218 -7.89 6.95 -6.49
C GLY A 218 -7.35 5.52 -6.67
N ALA A 219 -6.54 5.00 -5.73
CA ALA A 219 -6.07 3.62 -5.78
C ALA A 219 -7.22 2.62 -5.51
N ILE A 220 -8.07 2.90 -4.53
CA ILE A 220 -9.27 2.08 -4.22
C ILE A 220 -10.24 2.12 -5.40
N THR A 221 -10.48 3.31 -5.96
CA THR A 221 -11.32 3.49 -7.16
C THR A 221 -10.78 2.74 -8.37
N ALA A 222 -9.45 2.73 -8.57
CA ALA A 222 -8.83 2.00 -9.66
C ALA A 222 -9.04 0.48 -9.53
N LEU A 223 -8.96 -0.07 -8.31
CA LEU A 223 -9.25 -1.48 -8.06
C LEU A 223 -10.74 -1.82 -8.27
N LEU A 224 -11.64 -0.97 -7.80
CA LEU A 224 -13.08 -1.14 -8.05
C LEU A 224 -13.41 -1.15 -9.55
N ALA A 225 -12.72 -0.35 -10.36
CA ALA A 225 -12.88 -0.32 -11.81
C ALA A 225 -12.33 -1.58 -12.53
N LEU A 226 -11.63 -2.48 -11.82
CA LEU A 226 -11.17 -3.76 -12.37
C LEU A 226 -12.29 -4.81 -12.42
N ALA A 227 -13.29 -4.72 -11.56
CA ALA A 227 -14.44 -5.64 -11.59
C ALA A 227 -15.28 -5.39 -12.86
N PRO A 228 -15.59 -6.41 -13.67
CA PRO A 228 -16.50 -6.25 -14.80
C PRO A 228 -17.94 -6.09 -14.29
N GLU A 229 -18.71 -5.20 -14.93
CA GLU A 229 -20.12 -4.96 -14.55
C GLU A 229 -21.04 -6.13 -14.89
N SER A 230 -20.68 -6.92 -15.91
CA SER A 230 -21.46 -8.07 -16.38
C SER A 230 -20.57 -9.25 -16.76
N ALA A 231 -21.15 -10.44 -16.70
CA ALA A 231 -20.49 -11.70 -17.02
C ALA A 231 -21.41 -12.60 -17.84
N VAL A 232 -20.81 -13.55 -18.57
CA VAL A 232 -21.52 -14.58 -19.30
C VAL A 232 -21.55 -15.84 -18.44
N VAL A 233 -22.75 -16.32 -18.09
CA VAL A 233 -22.96 -17.55 -17.34
C VAL A 233 -23.73 -18.57 -18.18
N ARG A 234 -23.57 -19.88 -17.89
CA ARG A 234 -24.32 -20.94 -18.49
C ARG A 234 -25.47 -21.34 -17.57
N ARG A 235 -26.72 -21.01 -17.97
CA ARG A 235 -27.95 -21.41 -17.27
C ARG A 235 -28.80 -22.27 -18.23
N ASP A 236 -29.23 -23.42 -17.82
CA ASP A 236 -30.04 -24.36 -18.62
C ASP A 236 -29.41 -24.67 -20.00
N GLY A 237 -28.08 -24.80 -20.06
CA GLY A 237 -27.33 -25.08 -21.27
C GLY A 237 -27.20 -23.91 -22.25
N LYS A 238 -27.70 -22.71 -21.90
CA LYS A 238 -27.61 -21.49 -22.71
C LYS A 238 -26.69 -20.48 -22.07
N GLU A 239 -25.96 -19.71 -22.88
CA GLU A 239 -25.18 -18.57 -22.43
C GLU A 239 -26.10 -17.36 -22.20
N VAL A 240 -26.05 -16.81 -21.02
CA VAL A 240 -26.83 -15.62 -20.60
C VAL A 240 -25.88 -14.59 -20.03
N THR A 241 -26.00 -13.35 -20.44
CA THR A 241 -25.26 -12.24 -19.81
C THR A 241 -26.03 -11.73 -18.62
N VAL A 242 -25.38 -11.72 -17.45
CA VAL A 242 -25.98 -11.28 -16.19
C VAL A 242 -25.06 -10.21 -15.53
N PRO A 243 -25.61 -9.33 -14.68
CA PRO A 243 -24.77 -8.50 -13.81
C PRO A 243 -23.86 -9.38 -12.95
N THR A 244 -22.62 -8.95 -12.72
CA THR A 244 -21.65 -9.75 -11.92
C THR A 244 -22.15 -10.03 -10.50
N GLU A 245 -22.93 -9.12 -9.93
CA GLU A 245 -23.56 -9.28 -8.60
C GLU A 245 -24.63 -10.37 -8.52
N ASP A 246 -25.21 -10.78 -9.67
CA ASP A 246 -26.25 -11.82 -9.75
C ASP A 246 -25.69 -13.24 -9.94
N ILE A 247 -24.38 -13.40 -10.00
CA ILE A 247 -23.70 -14.71 -10.12
C ILE A 247 -23.79 -15.42 -8.78
N LYS A 248 -24.15 -16.72 -8.82
CA LYS A 248 -24.23 -17.57 -7.62
C LYS A 248 -23.05 -18.54 -7.58
N ALA A 249 -22.63 -18.89 -6.37
CA ALA A 249 -21.65 -19.96 -6.18
C ALA A 249 -22.12 -21.27 -6.83
N GLY A 250 -21.22 -21.95 -7.53
CA GLY A 250 -21.52 -23.16 -8.30
C GLY A 250 -21.98 -22.93 -9.74
N GLU A 251 -22.26 -21.69 -10.17
CA GLU A 251 -22.60 -21.41 -11.57
C GLU A 251 -21.34 -21.47 -12.48
N THR A 252 -21.55 -21.90 -13.72
CA THR A 252 -20.48 -21.93 -14.72
C THR A 252 -20.38 -20.58 -15.40
N VAL A 253 -19.24 -19.94 -15.27
CA VAL A 253 -18.89 -18.65 -15.87
C VAL A 253 -17.99 -18.86 -17.09
N ILE A 254 -18.27 -18.17 -18.17
CA ILE A 254 -17.55 -18.26 -19.44
C ILE A 254 -16.72 -17.00 -19.64
N VAL A 255 -15.41 -17.17 -19.80
CA VAL A 255 -14.48 -16.08 -20.09
C VAL A 255 -13.79 -16.30 -21.42
N ARG A 256 -13.89 -15.29 -22.30
CA ARG A 256 -13.25 -15.28 -23.61
C ARG A 256 -12.01 -14.40 -23.62
N GLN A 257 -11.15 -14.61 -24.60
CA GLN A 257 -9.93 -13.80 -24.78
C GLN A 257 -10.24 -12.30 -24.72
N GLY A 258 -9.43 -11.56 -23.95
CA GLY A 258 -9.61 -10.13 -23.65
C GLY A 258 -10.65 -9.83 -22.57
N GLY A 259 -11.40 -10.85 -22.11
CA GLY A 259 -12.38 -10.72 -21.04
C GLY A 259 -11.71 -10.68 -19.67
N ARG A 260 -12.36 -9.98 -18.73
CA ARG A 260 -11.99 -10.02 -17.32
C ARG A 260 -12.73 -11.13 -16.61
N ILE A 261 -12.06 -11.82 -15.68
CA ILE A 261 -12.64 -12.86 -14.85
C ILE A 261 -13.52 -12.18 -13.77
N PRO A 262 -14.83 -12.48 -13.74
CA PRO A 262 -15.77 -11.72 -12.89
C PRO A 262 -15.79 -12.17 -11.43
N VAL A 263 -15.52 -13.44 -11.16
CA VAL A 263 -15.57 -14.07 -9.84
C VAL A 263 -14.41 -15.03 -9.65
N ASP A 264 -14.07 -15.38 -8.42
CA ASP A 264 -13.08 -16.42 -8.17
C ASP A 264 -13.67 -17.80 -8.47
N GLY A 265 -12.90 -18.64 -9.16
CA GLY A 265 -13.41 -19.95 -9.53
C GLY A 265 -12.33 -20.93 -9.94
N THR A 266 -12.76 -22.18 -10.12
CA THR A 266 -11.90 -23.28 -10.59
C THR A 266 -12.21 -23.56 -12.05
N VAL A 267 -11.15 -23.68 -12.89
CA VAL A 267 -11.29 -23.98 -14.32
C VAL A 267 -11.82 -25.39 -14.51
N THR A 268 -12.97 -25.51 -15.17
CA THR A 268 -13.64 -26.80 -15.47
C THR A 268 -13.46 -27.22 -16.90
N ALA A 269 -13.27 -26.29 -17.83
CA ALA A 269 -12.99 -26.56 -19.24
C ALA A 269 -12.18 -25.45 -19.88
N GLY A 270 -11.42 -25.81 -20.92
CA GLY A 270 -10.57 -24.89 -21.66
C GLY A 270 -9.17 -24.73 -21.06
N SER A 271 -8.38 -23.88 -21.70
CA SER A 271 -7.05 -23.45 -21.22
C SER A 271 -6.77 -22.05 -21.73
N GLY A 272 -5.97 -21.30 -21.01
CA GLY A 272 -5.62 -19.95 -21.43
C GLY A 272 -4.58 -19.30 -20.55
N THR A 273 -4.08 -18.17 -21.00
CA THR A 273 -3.06 -17.37 -20.32
C THR A 273 -3.74 -16.17 -19.67
N VAL A 274 -3.55 -16.00 -18.36
CA VAL A 274 -4.20 -14.96 -17.55
C VAL A 274 -3.16 -13.98 -17.05
N ASP A 275 -3.40 -12.70 -17.27
CA ASP A 275 -2.63 -11.59 -16.68
C ASP A 275 -3.18 -11.26 -15.29
N GLU A 276 -2.42 -11.58 -14.28
CA GLU A 276 -2.73 -11.32 -12.87
C GLU A 276 -2.02 -10.07 -12.33
N SER A 277 -1.33 -9.31 -13.18
CA SER A 277 -0.48 -8.17 -12.79
C SER A 277 -1.22 -7.08 -12.01
N ALA A 278 -2.50 -6.89 -12.27
CA ALA A 278 -3.33 -5.91 -11.57
C ALA A 278 -3.51 -6.21 -10.07
N LEU A 279 -3.43 -7.48 -9.66
CA LEU A 279 -3.57 -7.93 -8.28
C LEU A 279 -2.23 -8.32 -7.65
N THR A 280 -1.40 -9.05 -8.40
CA THR A 280 -0.12 -9.54 -7.90
C THR A 280 1.03 -8.58 -8.18
N GLY A 281 0.90 -7.71 -9.18
CA GLY A 281 1.99 -6.85 -9.68
C GLY A 281 3.07 -7.62 -10.47
N GLU A 282 2.84 -8.89 -10.82
CA GLU A 282 3.73 -9.69 -11.67
C GLU A 282 3.34 -9.54 -13.13
N SER A 283 4.31 -9.14 -13.97
CA SER A 283 4.05 -8.87 -15.40
C SER A 283 4.00 -10.12 -16.28
N MET A 284 4.41 -11.29 -15.75
CA MET A 284 4.39 -12.55 -16.51
C MET A 284 3.01 -13.18 -16.43
N PRO A 285 2.30 -13.38 -17.56
CA PRO A 285 1.00 -14.05 -17.56
C PRO A 285 1.13 -15.52 -17.12
N VAL A 286 0.13 -16.00 -16.40
CA VAL A 286 0.08 -17.36 -15.83
C VAL A 286 -0.81 -18.25 -16.68
N GLU A 287 -0.32 -19.43 -17.05
CA GLU A 287 -1.13 -20.41 -17.77
C GLU A 287 -2.11 -21.09 -16.80
N LYS A 288 -3.39 -21.14 -17.20
CA LYS A 288 -4.47 -21.81 -16.45
C LYS A 288 -5.02 -22.95 -17.29
N THR A 289 -5.07 -24.12 -16.67
CA THR A 289 -5.62 -25.35 -17.22
C THR A 289 -6.72 -25.90 -16.31
N VAL A 290 -7.40 -26.94 -16.76
CA VAL A 290 -8.46 -27.57 -15.98
C VAL A 290 -7.98 -27.96 -14.58
N GLY A 291 -8.74 -27.60 -13.55
CA GLY A 291 -8.39 -27.72 -12.13
C GLY A 291 -7.60 -26.53 -11.57
N GLY A 292 -7.11 -25.61 -12.41
CA GLY A 292 -6.43 -24.38 -11.97
C GLY A 292 -7.40 -23.36 -11.40
N LYS A 293 -6.98 -22.61 -10.39
CA LYS A 293 -7.76 -21.51 -9.82
C LYS A 293 -7.58 -20.22 -10.62
N ALA A 294 -8.68 -19.54 -10.88
CA ALA A 294 -8.72 -18.25 -11.53
C ALA A 294 -9.29 -17.20 -10.56
N VAL A 295 -8.67 -16.02 -10.53
CA VAL A 295 -8.98 -14.95 -9.57
C VAL A 295 -9.76 -13.84 -10.27
N SER A 296 -10.75 -13.28 -9.60
CA SER A 296 -11.56 -12.15 -10.08
C SER A 296 -10.70 -10.94 -10.44
N ALA A 297 -11.18 -10.13 -11.40
CA ALA A 297 -10.52 -8.92 -11.93
C ALA A 297 -9.24 -9.14 -12.76
N THR A 298 -8.75 -10.36 -12.90
CA THR A 298 -7.63 -10.71 -13.81
C THR A 298 -8.10 -10.79 -15.26
N ILE A 299 -7.20 -10.70 -16.23
CA ILE A 299 -7.54 -10.61 -17.66
C ILE A 299 -7.07 -11.85 -18.40
N LEU A 300 -7.97 -12.51 -19.12
CA LEU A 300 -7.63 -13.61 -20.01
C LEU A 300 -6.99 -13.05 -21.30
N THR A 301 -5.67 -13.12 -21.40
CA THR A 301 -4.91 -12.58 -22.55
C THR A 301 -4.92 -13.50 -23.75
N GLY A 302 -5.08 -14.80 -23.54
CA GLY A 302 -5.16 -15.80 -24.60
C GLY A 302 -5.95 -17.02 -24.20
N GLY A 303 -6.66 -17.66 -25.14
CA GLY A 303 -7.42 -18.88 -24.87
C GLY A 303 -8.90 -18.64 -24.51
N TYR A 304 -9.48 -19.65 -23.86
CA TYR A 304 -10.88 -19.72 -23.46
C TYR A 304 -10.99 -20.49 -22.15
N LEU A 305 -11.76 -19.99 -21.18
CA LEU A 305 -11.96 -20.65 -19.89
C LEU A 305 -13.44 -20.76 -19.55
N GLU A 306 -13.83 -21.92 -19.04
CA GLU A 306 -15.06 -22.11 -18.28
C GLU A 306 -14.68 -22.32 -16.82
N LEU A 307 -15.28 -21.57 -15.93
CA LEU A 307 -14.99 -21.56 -14.50
C LEU A 307 -16.24 -21.96 -13.72
N THR A 308 -16.13 -22.82 -12.72
CA THR A 308 -17.15 -22.91 -11.68
C THR A 308 -16.88 -21.82 -10.66
N ALA A 309 -17.87 -20.98 -10.39
CA ALA A 309 -17.78 -19.90 -9.41
C ALA A 309 -17.64 -20.47 -7.99
N ASP A 310 -16.49 -20.28 -7.35
CA ASP A 310 -16.21 -20.72 -5.99
C ASP A 310 -16.60 -19.65 -4.98
N ARG A 311 -16.22 -18.37 -5.23
CA ARG A 311 -16.51 -17.20 -4.39
C ARG A 311 -17.12 -16.09 -5.23
N VAL A 312 -18.18 -15.49 -4.74
CA VAL A 312 -18.99 -14.50 -5.46
C VAL A 312 -19.24 -13.24 -4.61
N GLY A 313 -19.52 -12.12 -5.24
CA GLY A 313 -19.90 -10.89 -4.55
C GLY A 313 -18.83 -10.38 -3.58
N ALA A 314 -19.19 -10.25 -2.30
CA ALA A 314 -18.30 -9.75 -1.25
C ALA A 314 -17.15 -10.71 -0.90
N ASP A 315 -17.30 -12.00 -1.22
CA ASP A 315 -16.32 -13.04 -0.85
C ASP A 315 -15.22 -13.21 -1.90
N THR A 316 -15.30 -12.51 -3.04
CA THR A 316 -14.24 -12.56 -4.05
C THR A 316 -12.93 -11.96 -3.52
N THR A 317 -11.80 -12.47 -4.00
CA THR A 317 -10.45 -11.97 -3.63
C THR A 317 -10.34 -10.47 -3.85
N LEU A 318 -10.84 -9.93 -4.97
CA LEU A 318 -10.85 -8.48 -5.21
C LEU A 318 -11.64 -7.73 -4.14
N SER A 319 -12.86 -8.20 -3.80
CA SER A 319 -13.71 -7.58 -2.77
C SER A 319 -13.04 -7.60 -1.40
N GLN A 320 -12.38 -8.70 -1.04
CA GLN A 320 -11.61 -8.80 0.20
C GLN A 320 -10.43 -7.83 0.23
N ILE A 321 -9.68 -7.68 -0.88
CA ILE A 321 -8.60 -6.71 -1.01
C ILE A 321 -9.13 -5.29 -0.77
N ILE A 322 -10.24 -4.92 -1.42
CA ILE A 322 -10.86 -3.60 -1.26
C ILE A 322 -11.30 -3.38 0.18
N GLN A 323 -11.93 -4.38 0.81
CA GLN A 323 -12.37 -4.32 2.19
C GLN A 323 -11.19 -4.14 3.17
N LEU A 324 -10.08 -4.87 2.96
CA LEU A 324 -8.86 -4.71 3.76
C LEU A 324 -8.26 -3.29 3.61
N MET A 325 -8.25 -2.74 2.41
CA MET A 325 -7.77 -1.37 2.17
C MET A 325 -8.67 -0.32 2.84
N GLU A 326 -9.98 -0.52 2.81
CA GLU A 326 -10.93 0.36 3.51
C GLU A 326 -10.77 0.27 5.03
N GLN A 327 -10.57 -0.94 5.57
CA GLN A 327 -10.28 -1.14 6.99
C GLN A 327 -8.97 -0.46 7.40
N ALA A 328 -7.91 -0.63 6.60
CA ALA A 328 -6.64 0.03 6.83
C ALA A 328 -6.78 1.56 6.81
N ALA A 329 -7.54 2.10 5.88
CA ALA A 329 -7.83 3.53 5.82
C ALA A 329 -8.73 4.00 6.97
N SER A 330 -9.59 3.13 7.51
CA SER A 330 -10.54 3.45 8.60
C SER A 330 -9.90 3.44 9.98
N GLY A 331 -8.88 2.60 10.19
CA GLY A 331 -8.18 2.48 11.46
C GLY A 331 -7.38 3.74 11.82
N LYS A 332 -7.36 4.09 13.11
CA LYS A 332 -6.50 5.18 13.59
C LYS A 332 -5.16 4.66 14.09
N ALA A 333 -4.10 5.08 13.44
CA ALA A 333 -2.74 4.87 13.92
C ALA A 333 -2.54 5.55 15.30
N PRO A 334 -1.69 5.00 16.18
CA PRO A 334 -1.37 5.61 17.49
C PRO A 334 -0.96 7.09 17.40
N ILE A 335 -0.20 7.45 16.38
CA ILE A 335 0.21 8.86 16.14
C ILE A 335 -0.99 9.77 15.81
N SER A 336 -2.04 9.24 15.16
CA SER A 336 -3.27 10.01 14.91
C SER A 336 -4.03 10.32 16.19
N ARG A 337 -4.10 9.36 17.12
CA ARG A 337 -4.76 9.55 18.43
C ARG A 337 -4.10 10.65 19.24
N LEU A 338 -2.77 10.75 19.17
CA LEU A 338 -2.02 11.84 19.81
C LEU A 338 -2.36 13.20 19.20
N ALA A 339 -2.39 13.29 17.87
CA ALA A 339 -2.76 14.52 17.15
C ALA A 339 -4.18 14.97 17.49
N ASP A 340 -5.14 14.05 17.61
CA ASP A 340 -6.52 14.34 18.00
C ASP A 340 -6.63 14.90 19.42
N LYS A 341 -5.90 14.31 20.39
CA LYS A 341 -5.85 14.82 21.77
C LYS A 341 -5.31 16.25 21.82
N ILE A 342 -4.23 16.52 21.07
CA ILE A 342 -3.67 17.87 21.00
C ILE A 342 -4.69 18.83 20.39
N SER A 343 -5.36 18.46 19.30
CA SER A 343 -6.37 19.31 18.64
C SER A 343 -7.53 19.66 19.55
N ALA A 344 -7.97 18.76 20.40
CA ALA A 344 -9.10 18.99 21.32
C ALA A 344 -8.81 20.06 22.38
N VAL A 345 -7.55 20.18 22.82
CA VAL A 345 -7.11 21.19 23.81
C VAL A 345 -6.72 22.49 23.12
N PHE A 346 -6.24 22.42 21.89
CA PHE A 346 -5.65 23.54 21.17
C PHE A 346 -6.66 24.68 20.94
N VAL A 347 -7.89 24.39 20.50
CA VAL A 347 -8.89 25.41 20.16
C VAL A 347 -9.30 26.25 21.36
N PRO A 348 -9.66 25.67 22.54
CA PRO A 348 -9.92 26.45 23.75
C PRO A 348 -8.73 27.33 24.18
N VAL A 349 -7.50 26.79 24.12
CA VAL A 349 -6.28 27.52 24.45
C VAL A 349 -6.09 28.74 23.54
N VAL A 350 -6.29 28.58 22.25
CA VAL A 350 -6.18 29.67 21.27
C VAL A 350 -7.20 30.78 21.51
N ILE A 351 -8.46 30.42 21.81
CA ILE A 351 -9.49 31.40 22.16
C ILE A 351 -9.06 32.21 23.41
N SER A 352 -8.48 31.51 24.38
CA SER A 352 -7.97 32.18 25.61
C SER A 352 -6.79 33.12 25.30
N ILE A 353 -5.85 32.68 24.41
CA ILE A 353 -4.72 33.52 23.98
C ILE A 353 -5.21 34.74 23.20
N ALA A 354 -6.18 34.61 22.31
CA ALA A 354 -6.74 35.73 21.55
C ALA A 354 -7.37 36.78 22.46
N LEU A 355 -8.16 36.31 23.44
CA LEU A 355 -8.80 37.18 24.43
C LEU A 355 -7.77 37.88 25.36
N LEU A 356 -6.80 37.11 25.87
CA LEU A 356 -5.74 37.63 26.69
C LEU A 356 -4.89 38.68 25.97
N ALA A 357 -4.51 38.40 24.68
CA ALA A 357 -3.77 39.35 23.86
C ALA A 357 -4.55 40.66 23.68
N ALA A 358 -5.85 40.57 23.35
CA ALA A 358 -6.69 41.77 23.23
C ALA A 358 -6.78 42.57 24.51
N ILE A 359 -6.96 41.90 25.67
CA ILE A 359 -7.03 42.56 26.99
C ILE A 359 -5.68 43.23 27.34
N LEU A 360 -4.55 42.54 27.12
CA LEU A 360 -3.23 43.10 27.41
C LEU A 360 -2.95 44.34 26.58
N TRP A 361 -3.27 44.33 25.28
CA TRP A 361 -3.07 45.49 24.42
C TRP A 361 -4.00 46.67 24.78
N ALA A 362 -5.24 46.37 25.22
CA ALA A 362 -6.15 47.40 25.71
C ALA A 362 -5.67 47.99 27.06
N ALA A 363 -5.31 47.14 28.01
CA ALA A 363 -4.99 47.56 29.41
C ALA A 363 -3.56 48.09 29.56
N VAL A 364 -2.57 47.44 28.94
CA VAL A 364 -1.15 47.79 29.11
C VAL A 364 -0.63 48.64 27.93
N GLY A 365 -1.03 48.29 26.72
CA GLY A 365 -0.62 49.01 25.51
C GLY A 365 -1.39 50.29 25.26
N GLY A 366 -2.52 50.54 25.94
CA GLY A 366 -3.35 51.71 25.71
C GLY A 366 -3.90 51.81 24.29
N MET A 367 -3.95 50.68 23.57
CA MET A 367 -4.34 50.67 22.18
C MET A 367 -5.88 50.70 22.02
N GLY A 368 -6.34 51.38 20.97
CA GLY A 368 -7.76 51.45 20.63
C GLY A 368 -8.37 50.07 20.29
N VAL A 369 -9.70 49.98 20.40
CA VAL A 369 -10.50 48.74 20.19
C VAL A 369 -10.18 48.12 18.84
N ARG A 370 -9.98 48.91 17.81
CA ARG A 370 -9.61 48.46 16.47
C ARG A 370 -8.35 47.57 16.46
N PHE A 371 -7.27 48.05 17.10
CA PHE A 371 -6.03 47.34 17.15
C PHE A 371 -6.19 46.01 17.93
N CYS A 372 -6.83 46.08 19.10
CA CYS A 372 -7.07 44.90 19.94
C CYS A 372 -7.91 43.83 19.21
N LEU A 373 -8.93 44.27 18.48
CA LEU A 373 -9.78 43.38 17.69
C LEU A 373 -9.02 42.76 16.53
N SER A 374 -8.20 43.53 15.81
CA SER A 374 -7.37 43.03 14.71
C SER A 374 -6.41 41.94 15.21
N ILE A 375 -5.76 42.15 16.36
CA ILE A 375 -4.90 41.16 17.03
C ILE A 375 -5.69 39.89 17.37
N ALA A 376 -6.86 40.01 18.02
CA ALA A 376 -7.68 38.88 18.41
C ALA A 376 -8.11 38.07 17.18
N ILE A 377 -8.59 38.72 16.12
CA ILE A 377 -9.00 38.07 14.87
C ILE A 377 -7.81 37.39 14.22
N ALA A 378 -6.65 38.04 14.13
CA ALA A 378 -5.43 37.45 13.54
C ALA A 378 -5.01 36.17 14.29
N VAL A 379 -5.02 36.19 15.64
CA VAL A 379 -4.72 35.01 16.46
C VAL A 379 -5.73 33.89 16.21
N LEU A 380 -7.04 34.17 16.22
CA LEU A 380 -8.07 33.16 15.98
C LEU A 380 -7.92 32.51 14.59
N VAL A 381 -7.64 33.32 13.57
CA VAL A 381 -7.57 32.84 12.18
C VAL A 381 -6.29 32.03 11.92
N ILE A 382 -5.09 32.54 12.32
CA ILE A 382 -3.81 31.84 12.07
C ILE A 382 -3.74 30.49 12.77
N SER A 383 -4.42 30.38 13.90
CA SER A 383 -4.32 29.22 14.78
C SER A 383 -5.17 28.03 14.34
N CYS A 384 -5.81 28.08 13.18
CA CYS A 384 -6.59 26.91 12.73
C CYS A 384 -5.71 25.68 12.51
N PRO A 385 -5.95 24.56 13.21
CA PRO A 385 -5.17 23.34 13.06
C PRO A 385 -5.67 22.49 11.86
N CYS A 386 -6.05 23.10 10.75
CA CYS A 386 -6.68 22.45 9.60
C CYS A 386 -5.79 21.33 9.02
N ALA A 387 -4.52 21.63 8.85
CA ALA A 387 -3.53 20.69 8.30
C ALA A 387 -3.25 19.49 9.23
N LEU A 388 -3.39 19.67 10.56
CA LEU A 388 -3.12 18.63 11.55
C LEU A 388 -4.05 17.42 11.39
N GLY A 389 -5.34 17.68 11.14
CA GLY A 389 -6.34 16.62 10.96
C GLY A 389 -6.14 15.77 9.71
N LEU A 390 -5.41 16.29 8.72
CA LEU A 390 -5.12 15.60 7.46
C LEU A 390 -3.73 14.97 7.41
N ALA A 391 -2.81 15.40 8.28
CA ALA A 391 -1.40 15.05 8.25
C ALA A 391 -1.15 13.53 8.24
N THR A 392 -1.92 12.78 9.02
CA THR A 392 -1.78 11.32 9.15
C THR A 392 -2.71 10.56 8.19
N PRO A 393 -4.04 10.82 8.14
CA PRO A 393 -4.94 10.01 7.30
C PRO A 393 -4.58 10.02 5.82
N VAL A 394 -4.24 11.20 5.27
CA VAL A 394 -3.86 11.31 3.85
C VAL A 394 -2.60 10.49 3.54
N ALA A 395 -1.57 10.58 4.38
CA ALA A 395 -0.33 9.83 4.20
C ALA A 395 -0.57 8.30 4.28
N ILE A 396 -1.39 7.84 5.22
CA ILE A 396 -1.74 6.42 5.37
C ILE A 396 -2.51 5.94 4.14
N THR A 397 -3.56 6.65 3.72
CA THR A 397 -4.38 6.23 2.56
C THR A 397 -3.53 6.17 1.26
N VAL A 398 -2.62 7.13 1.05
CA VAL A 398 -1.70 7.09 -0.11
C VAL A 398 -0.74 5.91 0.02
N ALA A 399 -0.21 5.65 1.22
CA ALA A 399 0.74 4.58 1.44
C ALA A 399 0.09 3.19 1.30
N THR A 400 -1.11 2.97 1.87
CA THR A 400 -1.84 1.71 1.73
C THR A 400 -2.25 1.45 0.28
N GLY A 401 -2.69 2.50 -0.44
CA GLY A 401 -2.93 2.40 -1.88
C GLY A 401 -1.66 2.00 -2.65
N LYS A 402 -0.52 2.61 -2.30
CA LYS A 402 0.76 2.27 -2.94
C LYS A 402 1.27 0.88 -2.57
N ALA A 403 1.04 0.42 -1.34
CA ALA A 403 1.33 -0.94 -0.91
C ALA A 403 0.53 -1.96 -1.73
N ALA A 404 -0.78 -1.74 -1.87
CA ALA A 404 -1.66 -2.63 -2.63
C ALA A 404 -1.29 -2.72 -4.12
N GLU A 405 -0.89 -1.61 -4.76
CA GLU A 405 -0.33 -1.62 -6.14
C GLU A 405 0.89 -2.54 -6.28
N GLN A 406 1.56 -2.85 -5.17
CA GLN A 406 2.74 -3.72 -5.13
C GLN A 406 2.44 -5.14 -4.65
N GLY A 407 1.17 -5.44 -4.39
CA GLY A 407 0.75 -6.73 -3.83
C GLY A 407 0.98 -6.85 -2.32
N ILE A 408 1.13 -5.74 -1.61
CA ILE A 408 1.29 -5.69 -0.15
C ILE A 408 -0.02 -5.16 0.45
N LEU A 409 -0.78 -6.03 1.09
CA LEU A 409 -2.06 -5.67 1.69
C LEU A 409 -1.89 -5.39 3.18
N VAL A 410 -2.18 -4.18 3.60
CA VAL A 410 -2.08 -3.74 5.00
C VAL A 410 -3.48 -3.68 5.61
N LYS A 411 -3.74 -4.40 6.70
CA LYS A 411 -5.08 -4.46 7.34
C LYS A 411 -5.39 -3.25 8.21
N SER A 412 -4.39 -2.59 8.77
CA SER A 412 -4.63 -1.44 9.66
C SER A 412 -3.57 -0.35 9.55
N ALA A 413 -3.98 0.88 9.82
CA ALA A 413 -3.07 2.00 9.96
C ALA A 413 -2.03 1.79 11.09
N ALA A 414 -2.42 1.05 12.13
CA ALA A 414 -1.54 0.70 13.23
C ALA A 414 -0.45 -0.26 12.80
N SER A 415 -0.81 -1.30 12.03
CA SER A 415 0.16 -2.27 11.48
C SER A 415 1.18 -1.59 10.56
N LEU A 416 0.73 -0.61 9.72
CA LEU A 416 1.64 0.19 8.91
C LEU A 416 2.59 1.03 9.78
N GLU A 417 2.09 1.64 10.87
CA GLU A 417 2.94 2.40 11.80
C GLU A 417 3.93 1.50 12.53
N LEU A 418 3.48 0.35 13.04
CA LEU A 418 4.31 -0.60 13.79
C LEU A 418 5.39 -1.22 12.88
N MET A 419 5.06 -1.62 11.65
CA MET A 419 6.02 -2.15 10.68
C MET A 419 7.18 -1.18 10.42
N GLY A 420 6.92 0.13 10.39
CA GLY A 420 7.97 1.14 10.25
C GLY A 420 8.91 1.25 11.46
N ARG A 421 8.53 0.68 12.60
CA ARG A 421 9.29 0.69 13.86
C ARG A 421 9.90 -0.66 14.21
N VAL A 422 9.65 -1.69 13.42
CA VAL A 422 10.22 -3.03 13.59
C VAL A 422 11.75 -2.96 13.58
N ASP A 423 12.37 -3.62 14.53
CA ASP A 423 13.82 -3.79 14.66
C ASP A 423 14.27 -5.26 14.54
N THR A 424 13.33 -6.21 14.69
CA THR A 424 13.61 -7.65 14.61
C THR A 424 12.58 -8.32 13.70
N VAL A 425 13.06 -9.07 12.70
CA VAL A 425 12.22 -9.84 11.78
C VAL A 425 12.48 -11.32 11.99
N VAL A 426 11.46 -12.05 12.41
CA VAL A 426 11.49 -13.50 12.59
C VAL A 426 10.91 -14.14 11.34
N LEU A 427 11.70 -14.95 10.65
CA LEU A 427 11.31 -15.64 9.43
C LEU A 427 11.10 -17.13 9.73
N ASP A 428 9.91 -17.66 9.45
CA ASP A 428 9.77 -19.10 9.35
C ASP A 428 10.61 -19.63 8.20
N LYS A 429 11.08 -20.87 8.29
CA LYS A 429 11.86 -21.48 7.22
C LYS A 429 10.97 -21.92 6.06
N THR A 430 10.02 -22.82 6.36
CA THR A 430 9.28 -23.60 5.35
C THR A 430 8.21 -22.76 4.66
N GLY A 431 8.21 -22.73 3.32
CA GLY A 431 7.24 -21.92 2.57
C GLY A 431 7.51 -20.41 2.62
N THR A 432 8.33 -19.93 3.55
CA THR A 432 8.70 -18.53 3.74
C THR A 432 10.09 -18.25 3.16
N VAL A 433 11.17 -18.72 3.77
CA VAL A 433 12.55 -18.60 3.26
C VAL A 433 12.81 -19.57 2.11
N THR A 434 12.15 -20.74 2.18
CA THR A 434 12.21 -21.80 1.17
C THR A 434 10.91 -21.85 0.36
N GLU A 435 10.91 -22.63 -0.75
CA GLU A 435 9.72 -22.76 -1.61
C GLU A 435 8.58 -23.55 -0.96
N GLY A 436 8.84 -24.30 0.14
CA GLY A 436 7.89 -25.18 0.80
C GLY A 436 7.55 -26.44 -0.01
N LYS A 437 8.31 -26.71 -1.06
CA LYS A 437 8.15 -27.84 -1.95
C LYS A 437 9.48 -28.58 -2.07
N PRO A 438 9.64 -29.72 -1.37
CA PRO A 438 10.84 -30.53 -1.50
C PRO A 438 11.10 -30.92 -2.95
N ARG A 439 12.36 -30.89 -3.39
CA ARG A 439 12.80 -31.32 -4.72
C ARG A 439 14.02 -32.21 -4.61
N VAL A 440 14.21 -33.09 -5.58
CA VAL A 440 15.48 -33.82 -5.78
C VAL A 440 16.54 -32.81 -6.20
N THR A 441 17.62 -32.71 -5.43
CA THR A 441 18.71 -31.77 -5.67
C THR A 441 19.96 -32.42 -6.19
N ASP A 442 20.26 -33.64 -5.73
CA ASP A 442 21.47 -34.39 -6.11
C ASP A 442 21.19 -35.89 -6.20
N LEU A 443 21.91 -36.54 -7.09
CA LEU A 443 21.89 -37.98 -7.32
C LEU A 443 23.32 -38.51 -7.28
N LEU A 444 23.62 -39.32 -6.29
CA LEU A 444 24.92 -40.03 -6.18
C LEU A 444 24.73 -41.48 -6.55
N CYS A 445 25.23 -41.87 -7.71
CA CYS A 445 25.09 -43.22 -8.24
C CYS A 445 26.20 -44.14 -7.74
N ALA A 446 25.88 -45.39 -7.36
CA ALA A 446 26.83 -46.41 -6.98
C ALA A 446 27.16 -47.33 -8.15
N GLY A 447 28.42 -47.77 -8.28
CA GLY A 447 28.82 -48.90 -9.12
C GLY A 447 28.48 -48.82 -10.61
N GLY A 448 28.55 -47.64 -11.24
CA GLY A 448 28.25 -47.49 -12.67
C GLY A 448 26.75 -47.40 -13.00
N MET A 449 25.89 -47.26 -12.01
CA MET A 449 24.47 -47.00 -12.17
C MET A 449 24.25 -45.61 -12.82
N THR A 450 23.23 -45.49 -13.67
CA THR A 450 22.84 -44.17 -14.25
C THR A 450 21.86 -43.47 -13.32
N GLU A 451 21.88 -42.14 -13.36
CA GLU A 451 20.92 -41.32 -12.59
C GLU A 451 19.46 -41.70 -12.85
N ASP A 452 19.11 -41.89 -14.12
CA ASP A 452 17.75 -42.24 -14.53
C ASP A 452 17.29 -43.61 -14.02
N THR A 453 18.21 -44.58 -13.93
CA THR A 453 17.91 -45.91 -13.34
C THR A 453 17.71 -45.80 -11.84
N LEU A 454 18.57 -45.07 -11.14
CA LEU A 454 18.45 -44.80 -9.72
C LEU A 454 17.11 -44.09 -9.41
N LEU A 455 16.82 -43.03 -10.15
CA LEU A 455 15.61 -42.24 -9.95
C LEU A 455 14.33 -43.05 -10.31
N SER A 456 14.34 -43.84 -11.39
CA SER A 456 13.21 -44.70 -11.78
C SER A 456 12.93 -45.80 -10.73
N ALA A 457 13.97 -46.40 -10.17
CA ALA A 457 13.83 -47.41 -9.10
C ALA A 457 13.23 -46.75 -7.82
N ALA A 458 13.76 -45.61 -7.40
CA ALA A 458 13.29 -44.89 -6.23
C ALA A 458 11.85 -44.41 -6.41
N ALA A 459 11.53 -43.78 -7.54
CA ALA A 459 10.18 -43.27 -7.85
C ALA A 459 9.15 -44.42 -7.94
N SER A 460 9.54 -45.59 -8.48
CA SER A 460 8.66 -46.76 -8.50
C SER A 460 8.32 -47.22 -7.10
N LEU A 461 9.31 -47.26 -6.20
CA LEU A 461 9.16 -47.64 -4.80
C LEU A 461 8.31 -46.63 -4.02
N GLU A 462 8.54 -45.33 -4.24
CA GLU A 462 7.91 -44.23 -3.48
C GLU A 462 6.54 -43.85 -4.00
N LYS A 463 6.13 -44.30 -5.20
CA LYS A 463 4.82 -43.96 -5.78
C LYS A 463 3.60 -44.22 -4.89
N PRO A 464 3.57 -45.31 -4.08
CA PRO A 464 2.49 -45.55 -3.13
C PRO A 464 2.63 -44.81 -1.79
N SER A 465 3.72 -44.08 -1.58
CA SER A 465 4.02 -43.37 -0.33
C SER A 465 3.37 -41.99 -0.31
N GLU A 466 2.74 -41.60 0.81
CA GLU A 466 2.19 -40.28 1.04
C GLU A 466 3.19 -39.29 1.64
N HIS A 467 4.45 -39.71 1.81
CA HIS A 467 5.48 -38.86 2.42
C HIS A 467 5.89 -37.72 1.46
N PRO A 468 6.09 -36.46 1.95
CA PRO A 468 6.47 -35.34 1.09
C PRO A 468 7.75 -35.56 0.28
N LEU A 469 8.73 -36.30 0.81
CA LEU A 469 9.96 -36.63 0.11
C LEU A 469 9.70 -37.58 -1.07
N ALA A 470 8.75 -38.51 -0.92
CA ALA A 470 8.33 -39.42 -1.98
C ALA A 470 7.74 -38.66 -3.16
N GLY A 471 6.87 -37.71 -2.89
CA GLY A 471 6.29 -36.81 -3.91
C GLY A 471 7.36 -36.09 -4.73
N ALA A 472 8.44 -35.64 -4.08
CA ALA A 472 9.55 -34.97 -4.76
C ALA A 472 10.30 -35.91 -5.73
N ILE A 473 10.53 -37.17 -5.33
CA ILE A 473 11.22 -38.15 -6.14
C ILE A 473 10.36 -38.56 -7.36
N VAL A 474 9.06 -38.79 -7.12
CA VAL A 474 8.11 -39.14 -8.19
C VAL A 474 7.96 -38.00 -9.20
N ALA A 475 7.83 -36.77 -8.74
CA ALA A 475 7.71 -35.60 -9.59
C ALA A 475 8.96 -35.38 -10.48
N GLU A 476 10.16 -35.57 -9.95
CA GLU A 476 11.39 -35.46 -10.77
C GLU A 476 11.48 -36.57 -11.82
N ALA A 477 11.08 -37.81 -11.47
CA ALA A 477 11.04 -38.93 -12.41
C ALA A 477 10.03 -38.70 -13.55
N GLU A 478 8.85 -38.18 -13.23
CA GLU A 478 7.81 -37.81 -14.22
C GLU A 478 8.28 -36.68 -15.13
N LYS A 479 8.93 -35.67 -14.58
CA LYS A 479 9.52 -34.54 -15.32
C LYS A 479 10.59 -35.00 -16.32
N ARG A 480 11.39 -36.02 -15.96
CA ARG A 480 12.37 -36.65 -16.87
C ARG A 480 11.73 -37.67 -17.83
N GLY A 481 10.42 -37.91 -17.73
CA GLY A 481 9.70 -38.87 -18.61
C GLY A 481 10.07 -40.32 -18.35
N LEU A 482 10.52 -40.65 -17.13
CA LEU A 482 10.97 -42.00 -16.77
C LEU A 482 9.77 -42.94 -16.58
N VAL A 483 9.93 -44.20 -17.05
CA VAL A 483 8.92 -45.25 -16.87
C VAL A 483 9.01 -45.81 -15.47
N LEU A 484 7.90 -45.71 -14.70
CA LEU A 484 7.80 -46.28 -13.36
C LEU A 484 7.28 -47.71 -13.42
N ARG A 485 7.93 -48.62 -12.72
CA ARG A 485 7.57 -50.05 -12.63
C ARG A 485 6.51 -50.27 -11.56
N PRO A 486 5.53 -51.13 -11.78
CA PRO A 486 4.55 -51.48 -10.76
C PRO A 486 5.24 -52.20 -9.60
N VAL A 487 4.90 -51.82 -8.38
CA VAL A 487 5.42 -52.45 -7.16
C VAL A 487 4.33 -53.16 -6.37
N SER A 488 4.70 -54.16 -5.62
CA SER A 488 3.82 -54.93 -4.75
C SER A 488 4.42 -55.08 -3.34
N GLY A 489 3.55 -55.26 -2.36
CA GLY A 489 4.01 -55.50 -0.97
C GLY A 489 4.70 -54.26 -0.38
N PHE A 490 4.21 -53.06 -0.67
CA PHE A 490 4.70 -51.81 -0.08
C PHE A 490 4.53 -51.84 1.45
N ALA A 491 5.58 -51.52 2.16
CA ALA A 491 5.60 -51.43 3.61
C ALA A 491 6.47 -50.25 4.06
N ALA A 492 5.98 -49.46 5.00
CA ALA A 492 6.74 -48.39 5.65
C ALA A 492 7.27 -48.86 7.00
N VAL A 493 8.55 -48.58 7.26
CA VAL A 493 9.21 -48.84 8.54
C VAL A 493 9.40 -47.52 9.26
N ALA A 494 8.70 -47.32 10.37
CA ALA A 494 8.74 -46.07 11.10
C ALA A 494 10.18 -45.70 11.51
N GLY A 495 10.59 -44.45 11.15
CA GLY A 495 11.94 -43.94 11.43
C GLY A 495 13.08 -44.57 10.60
N GLY A 496 12.78 -45.49 9.70
CA GLY A 496 13.80 -46.17 8.86
C GLY A 496 13.65 -45.84 7.38
N GLY A 497 12.56 -46.29 6.78
CA GLY A 497 12.38 -46.14 5.34
C GLY A 497 11.20 -46.93 4.82
N VAL A 498 11.19 -47.21 3.51
CA VAL A 498 10.13 -47.95 2.82
C VAL A 498 10.71 -49.14 2.03
N THR A 499 9.87 -50.14 1.86
CA THR A 499 10.22 -51.35 1.07
C THR A 499 9.08 -51.70 0.14
N ALA A 500 9.39 -52.26 -1.03
CA ALA A 500 8.44 -52.90 -1.92
C ALA A 500 9.14 -53.86 -2.87
N ARG A 501 8.41 -54.72 -3.58
CA ARG A 501 8.93 -55.60 -4.61
C ARG A 501 8.55 -55.11 -6.02
N ALA A 502 9.57 -54.89 -6.87
CA ALA A 502 9.39 -54.64 -8.26
C ALA A 502 9.96 -55.84 -9.07
N GLU A 503 9.17 -56.48 -9.89
CA GLU A 503 9.59 -57.63 -10.71
C GLU A 503 10.30 -58.75 -9.91
N GLY A 504 9.86 -59.00 -8.66
CA GLY A 504 10.45 -59.99 -7.78
C GLY A 504 11.68 -59.50 -6.96
N THR A 505 12.25 -58.36 -7.32
CA THR A 505 13.40 -57.75 -6.60
C THR A 505 12.89 -56.86 -5.47
N LEU A 506 13.44 -56.99 -4.28
CA LEU A 506 13.13 -56.14 -3.12
C LEU A 506 13.84 -54.80 -3.31
N LEU A 507 13.07 -53.71 -3.39
CA LEU A 507 13.57 -52.35 -3.37
C LEU A 507 13.47 -51.78 -1.95
N LEU A 508 14.47 -50.98 -1.56
CA LEU A 508 14.54 -50.31 -0.26
C LEU A 508 14.90 -48.85 -0.47
N ALA A 509 14.24 -47.96 0.27
CA ALA A 509 14.62 -46.55 0.37
C ALA A 509 14.57 -46.13 1.84
N GLY A 510 15.59 -45.44 2.32
CA GLY A 510 15.65 -45.05 3.73
C GLY A 510 16.96 -44.43 4.16
N ASN A 511 17.14 -44.29 5.48
CA ASN A 511 18.39 -43.81 6.07
C ASN A 511 19.49 -44.88 6.14
N GLU A 512 20.70 -44.46 6.49
CA GLU A 512 21.87 -45.35 6.59
C GLU A 512 21.62 -46.52 7.55
N ALA A 513 21.09 -46.25 8.73
CA ALA A 513 20.81 -47.29 9.72
C ALA A 513 19.82 -48.35 9.21
N PHE A 514 18.84 -47.95 8.43
CA PHE A 514 17.88 -48.84 7.80
C PHE A 514 18.55 -49.74 6.74
N MET A 515 19.49 -49.19 5.96
CA MET A 515 20.27 -49.97 5.00
C MET A 515 21.13 -51.04 5.72
N GLU A 516 21.85 -50.67 6.77
CA GLU A 516 22.65 -51.59 7.57
C GLU A 516 21.81 -52.72 8.21
N THR A 517 20.67 -52.35 8.79
CA THR A 517 19.74 -53.32 9.39
C THR A 517 19.13 -54.26 8.35
N SER A 518 18.98 -53.81 7.13
CA SER A 518 18.49 -54.60 5.99
C SER A 518 19.57 -55.40 5.28
N GLY A 519 20.82 -55.35 5.76
CA GLY A 519 21.94 -56.11 5.20
C GLY A 519 22.53 -55.56 3.90
N VAL A 520 22.29 -54.26 3.63
CA VAL A 520 22.86 -53.55 2.48
C VAL A 520 24.20 -52.93 2.87
N ALA A 521 25.27 -53.32 2.16
CA ALA A 521 26.60 -52.76 2.39
C ALA A 521 26.69 -51.36 1.75
N VAL A 522 26.93 -50.33 2.56
CA VAL A 522 27.14 -48.94 2.10
C VAL A 522 28.64 -48.65 2.11
N SER A 523 29.18 -48.24 0.96
CA SER A 523 30.61 -47.91 0.85
C SER A 523 30.91 -46.57 1.58
N GLU A 524 32.16 -46.45 2.08
CA GLU A 524 32.61 -45.22 2.75
C GLU A 524 32.50 -43.96 1.88
N GLU A 525 32.64 -44.13 0.57
CA GLU A 525 32.45 -43.06 -0.39
C GLU A 525 30.99 -42.54 -0.39
N MET A 526 30.02 -43.47 -0.36
CA MET A 526 28.60 -43.12 -0.32
C MET A 526 28.19 -42.53 1.02
N LYS A 527 28.75 -43.06 2.14
CA LYS A 527 28.56 -42.50 3.48
C LYS A 527 29.08 -41.07 3.56
N SER A 528 30.31 -40.84 3.10
CA SER A 528 30.90 -39.49 3.11
C SER A 528 30.19 -38.51 2.16
N GLY A 529 29.71 -39.00 1.01
CA GLY A 529 28.87 -38.24 0.09
C GLY A 529 27.54 -37.82 0.73
N ALA A 530 26.85 -38.77 1.34
CA ALA A 530 25.59 -38.50 2.05
C ALA A 530 25.79 -37.54 3.24
N ALA A 531 26.88 -37.70 4.00
CA ALA A 531 27.22 -36.80 5.10
C ALA A 531 27.44 -35.37 4.64
N ARG A 532 28.14 -35.15 3.53
CA ARG A 532 28.31 -33.80 2.92
C ARG A 532 26.99 -33.21 2.50
N LEU A 533 26.11 -33.97 1.84
CA LEU A 533 24.77 -33.51 1.47
C LEU A 533 23.93 -33.14 2.69
N ALA A 534 24.06 -33.90 3.79
CA ALA A 534 23.39 -33.58 5.05
C ALA A 534 23.97 -32.32 5.73
N GLU A 535 25.29 -32.06 5.59
CA GLU A 535 25.93 -30.82 6.05
C GLU A 535 25.45 -29.59 5.25
N ASP A 536 25.09 -29.79 3.97
CA ASP A 536 24.44 -28.75 3.13
C ASP A 536 22.95 -28.59 3.40
N GLY A 537 22.40 -29.25 4.42
CA GLY A 537 21.01 -29.13 4.83
C GLY A 537 20.03 -29.97 4.00
N LYS A 538 20.52 -30.90 3.19
CA LYS A 538 19.72 -31.80 2.37
C LYS A 538 19.41 -33.09 3.12
N THR A 539 18.36 -33.81 2.73
CA THR A 539 17.98 -35.10 3.28
C THR A 539 18.44 -36.18 2.32
N PRO A 540 19.55 -36.93 2.64
CA PRO A 540 20.00 -38.05 1.84
C PRO A 540 19.14 -39.28 2.10
N LEU A 541 18.65 -39.92 1.05
CA LEU A 541 17.93 -41.17 1.04
C LEU A 541 18.74 -42.22 0.29
N PHE A 542 19.09 -43.30 0.95
CA PHE A 542 19.79 -44.42 0.35
C PHE A 542 18.78 -45.33 -0.36
N ILE A 543 19.09 -45.71 -1.59
CA ILE A 543 18.25 -46.57 -2.43
C ILE A 543 18.99 -47.84 -2.74
N ALA A 544 18.34 -48.99 -2.52
CA ALA A 544 18.93 -50.28 -2.77
C ALA A 544 18.00 -51.30 -3.46
N ALA A 545 18.58 -52.28 -4.14
CA ALA A 545 17.87 -53.41 -4.72
C ALA A 545 18.46 -54.70 -4.21
N GLY A 546 17.68 -55.47 -3.47
CA GLY A 546 18.17 -56.61 -2.67
C GLY A 546 19.21 -56.19 -1.64
N THR A 547 20.43 -56.68 -1.74
CA THR A 547 21.57 -56.30 -0.89
C THR A 547 22.54 -55.31 -1.55
N SER A 548 22.23 -54.86 -2.77
CA SER A 548 23.10 -53.95 -3.52
C SER A 548 22.59 -52.52 -3.44
N LEU A 549 23.44 -51.60 -3.00
CA LEU A 549 23.17 -50.18 -3.03
C LEU A 549 23.14 -49.67 -4.47
N LEU A 550 22.07 -48.96 -4.88
CA LEU A 550 21.96 -48.30 -6.16
C LEU A 550 22.53 -46.88 -6.12
N GLY A 551 22.37 -46.19 -4.99
CA GLY A 551 22.87 -44.83 -4.79
C GLY A 551 22.18 -44.09 -3.69
N VAL A 552 22.42 -42.77 -3.65
CA VAL A 552 21.82 -41.84 -2.69
C VAL A 552 21.10 -40.72 -3.47
N ILE A 553 19.88 -40.43 -3.09
CA ILE A 553 19.08 -39.30 -3.61
C ILE A 553 18.97 -38.25 -2.52
N ALA A 554 19.40 -37.05 -2.77
CA ALA A 554 19.19 -35.93 -1.85
C ALA A 554 17.94 -35.16 -2.21
N VAL A 555 17.11 -34.94 -1.22
CA VAL A 555 15.91 -34.12 -1.32
C VAL A 555 16.02 -32.94 -0.37
N ALA A 556 15.72 -31.76 -0.83
CA ALA A 556 15.71 -30.57 0.01
C ALA A 556 14.59 -29.61 -0.38
N ASP A 557 14.12 -28.82 0.58
CA ASP A 557 13.29 -27.65 0.35
C ASP A 557 14.22 -26.49 -0.03
N VAL A 558 14.09 -26.03 -1.26
CA VAL A 558 15.05 -25.10 -1.89
C VAL A 558 14.79 -23.68 -1.40
N VAL A 559 15.86 -22.95 -1.07
CA VAL A 559 15.80 -21.52 -0.73
C VAL A 559 15.31 -20.72 -1.93
N LYS A 560 14.34 -19.80 -1.72
CA LYS A 560 13.86 -18.91 -2.76
C LYS A 560 14.99 -18.02 -3.28
N ALA A 561 14.98 -17.71 -4.56
CA ALA A 561 16.06 -16.98 -5.24
C ALA A 561 16.30 -15.57 -4.67
N ASP A 562 15.27 -14.95 -4.10
CA ASP A 562 15.32 -13.60 -3.54
C ASP A 562 15.59 -13.55 -2.02
N SER A 563 15.59 -14.70 -1.32
CA SER A 563 15.70 -14.74 0.15
C SER A 563 16.96 -14.08 0.68
N ALA A 564 18.12 -14.38 0.10
CA ALA A 564 19.38 -13.78 0.54
C ALA A 564 19.41 -12.26 0.31
N ALA A 565 18.92 -11.80 -0.84
CA ALA A 565 18.85 -10.37 -1.16
C ALA A 565 17.87 -9.63 -0.23
N ALA A 566 16.72 -10.24 0.07
CA ALA A 566 15.72 -9.68 0.98
C ALA A 566 16.25 -9.55 2.41
N ILE A 567 16.93 -10.58 2.90
CA ILE A 567 17.56 -10.60 4.24
C ILE A 567 18.66 -9.54 4.33
N ALA A 568 19.50 -9.41 3.29
CA ALA A 568 20.50 -8.35 3.22
C ALA A 568 19.85 -6.97 3.26
N ALA A 569 18.77 -6.76 2.51
CA ALA A 569 18.02 -5.49 2.49
C ALA A 569 17.40 -5.14 3.86
N LEU A 570 16.87 -6.13 4.59
CA LEU A 570 16.35 -5.94 5.95
C LEU A 570 17.48 -5.55 6.92
N ARG A 571 18.64 -6.19 6.82
CA ARG A 571 19.81 -5.88 7.65
C ARG A 571 20.37 -4.48 7.36
N GLU A 572 20.43 -4.07 6.09
CA GLU A 572 20.80 -2.69 5.73
C GLU A 572 19.85 -1.64 6.31
N MET A 573 18.60 -1.99 6.50
CA MET A 573 17.63 -1.14 7.20
C MET A 573 17.80 -1.15 8.72
N GLY A 574 18.75 -1.93 9.27
CA GLY A 574 19.00 -2.04 10.70
C GLY A 574 18.03 -2.97 11.41
N CYS A 575 17.43 -3.93 10.72
CA CYS A 575 16.63 -4.98 11.32
C CYS A 575 17.51 -6.21 11.61
N ASP A 576 17.40 -6.76 12.83
CA ASP A 576 17.92 -8.09 13.14
C ASP A 576 17.02 -9.12 12.46
N VAL A 577 17.64 -10.16 11.85
CA VAL A 577 16.88 -11.23 11.20
C VAL A 577 17.15 -12.54 11.93
N VAL A 578 16.08 -13.22 12.34
CA VAL A 578 16.09 -14.49 13.07
C VAL A 578 15.41 -15.54 12.22
N LEU A 579 16.08 -16.67 12.00
CA LEU A 579 15.48 -17.85 11.34
C LEU A 579 14.85 -18.75 12.40
N LEU A 580 13.57 -19.05 12.26
CA LEU A 580 12.80 -19.91 13.14
C LEU A 580 12.38 -21.17 12.38
N THR A 581 12.64 -22.37 12.95
CA THR A 581 12.30 -23.62 12.27
C THR A 581 12.11 -24.79 13.25
N GLY A 582 11.24 -25.73 12.86
CA GLY A 582 11.13 -27.04 13.53
C GLY A 582 12.22 -28.04 13.17
N ASP A 583 13.05 -27.75 12.17
CA ASP A 583 14.13 -28.63 11.73
C ASP A 583 15.24 -28.78 12.77
N ASN A 584 16.08 -29.77 12.57
CA ASN A 584 17.29 -29.95 13.38
C ASN A 584 18.28 -28.81 13.17
N GLN A 585 19.16 -28.58 14.13
CA GLN A 585 20.12 -27.47 14.14
C GLN A 585 21.03 -27.46 12.91
N ARG A 586 21.48 -28.66 12.41
CA ARG A 586 22.38 -28.72 11.23
C ARG A 586 21.73 -28.14 9.96
N THR A 587 20.52 -28.59 9.67
CA THR A 587 19.75 -28.09 8.52
C THR A 587 19.48 -26.61 8.64
N ALA A 588 19.11 -26.16 9.84
CA ALA A 588 18.82 -24.74 10.11
C ALA A 588 20.08 -23.88 9.91
N ASP A 589 21.25 -24.32 10.39
CA ASP A 589 22.51 -23.60 10.23
C ASP A 589 23.00 -23.57 8.77
N ALA A 590 22.75 -24.67 8.01
CA ALA A 590 23.07 -24.70 6.58
C ALA A 590 22.25 -23.66 5.79
N ILE A 591 20.95 -23.62 6.01
CA ILE A 591 20.07 -22.62 5.38
C ILE A 591 20.47 -21.20 5.82
N ALA A 592 20.73 -20.99 7.12
CA ALA A 592 21.11 -19.67 7.65
C ALA A 592 22.41 -19.15 7.02
N ARG A 593 23.41 -20.00 6.82
CA ARG A 593 24.65 -19.66 6.10
C ARG A 593 24.37 -19.26 4.66
N GLN A 594 23.47 -19.99 3.98
CA GLN A 594 23.11 -19.76 2.58
C GLN A 594 22.42 -18.40 2.38
N VAL A 595 21.57 -17.98 3.33
CA VAL A 595 20.81 -16.73 3.24
C VAL A 595 21.44 -15.58 4.04
N GLY A 596 22.55 -15.84 4.78
CA GLY A 596 23.26 -14.82 5.54
C GLY A 596 22.60 -14.43 6.86
N VAL A 597 21.81 -15.32 7.50
CA VAL A 597 21.23 -15.11 8.83
C VAL A 597 22.20 -15.57 9.91
N SER A 598 22.36 -14.78 10.97
CA SER A 598 23.30 -15.07 12.07
C SER A 598 22.63 -15.67 13.31
N ARG A 599 21.34 -15.42 13.53
CA ARG A 599 20.58 -15.93 14.69
C ARG A 599 19.58 -16.99 14.21
N VAL A 600 19.73 -18.22 14.70
CA VAL A 600 18.88 -19.37 14.35
C VAL A 600 18.25 -19.93 15.61
N ILE A 601 16.98 -20.24 15.57
CA ILE A 601 16.23 -20.94 16.63
C ILE A 601 15.61 -22.17 15.98
N ALA A 602 16.24 -23.31 16.21
CA ALA A 602 15.89 -24.61 15.62
C ALA A 602 15.09 -25.47 16.59
N GLN A 603 14.53 -26.58 16.10
CA GLN A 603 13.79 -27.59 16.88
C GLN A 603 12.58 -27.00 17.65
N VAL A 604 11.91 -25.97 17.10
CA VAL A 604 10.77 -25.32 17.71
C VAL A 604 9.49 -25.99 17.23
N LEU A 605 8.69 -26.46 18.15
CA LEU A 605 7.38 -27.02 17.82
C LEU A 605 6.40 -25.90 17.39
N PRO A 606 5.41 -26.18 16.54
CA PRO A 606 4.46 -25.16 16.07
C PRO A 606 3.81 -24.36 17.21
N GLN A 607 3.42 -25.02 18.31
CA GLN A 607 2.82 -24.37 19.48
C GLN A 607 3.79 -23.47 20.26
N ASP A 608 5.11 -23.69 20.14
CA ASP A 608 6.13 -22.93 20.87
C ASP A 608 6.62 -21.71 20.09
N LYS A 609 6.27 -21.56 18.81
CA LYS A 609 6.69 -20.42 17.99
C LYS A 609 6.22 -19.09 18.58
N ALA A 610 4.99 -19.02 19.11
CA ALA A 610 4.46 -17.84 19.78
C ALA A 610 5.28 -17.48 21.04
N ARG A 611 5.75 -18.47 21.80
CA ARG A 611 6.60 -18.24 22.97
C ARG A 611 7.93 -17.60 22.59
N VAL A 612 8.56 -18.05 21.50
CA VAL A 612 9.80 -17.45 20.99
C VAL A 612 9.59 -15.97 20.64
N VAL A 613 8.47 -15.62 20.01
CA VAL A 613 8.12 -14.22 19.72
C VAL A 613 7.98 -13.42 21.00
N GLN A 614 7.28 -13.94 22.03
CA GLN A 614 7.13 -13.29 23.34
C GLN A 614 8.47 -13.10 24.06
N GLU A 615 9.37 -14.07 24.00
CA GLU A 615 10.71 -13.96 24.56
C GLU A 615 11.51 -12.81 23.94
N LEU A 616 11.46 -12.68 22.59
CA LEU A 616 12.09 -11.55 21.90
C LEU A 616 11.45 -10.20 22.26
N GLN A 617 10.13 -10.14 22.40
CA GLN A 617 9.43 -8.95 22.86
C GLN A 617 9.80 -8.60 24.31
N ALA A 618 9.98 -9.59 25.19
CA ALA A 618 10.45 -9.40 26.55
C ALA A 618 11.90 -8.84 26.62
N GLU A 619 12.74 -9.13 25.61
CA GLU A 619 14.05 -8.48 25.42
C GLU A 619 13.92 -6.99 25.02
N GLY A 620 12.70 -6.46 24.86
CA GLY A 620 12.44 -5.09 24.42
C GLY A 620 12.48 -4.90 22.91
N LYS A 621 12.51 -5.98 22.13
CA LYS A 621 12.48 -5.94 20.66
C LYS A 621 11.07 -5.73 20.13
N ARG A 622 10.97 -5.07 18.99
CA ARG A 622 9.72 -4.97 18.19
C ARG A 622 9.77 -5.97 17.08
N VAL A 623 8.98 -6.98 17.22
CA VAL A 623 9.06 -8.19 16.41
C VAL A 623 8.04 -8.17 15.28
N ALA A 624 8.52 -8.34 14.04
CA ALA A 624 7.69 -8.78 12.93
C ALA A 624 7.88 -10.29 12.74
N MET A 625 6.78 -11.06 12.76
CA MET A 625 6.79 -12.48 12.43
C MET A 625 6.30 -12.68 11.01
N VAL A 626 7.04 -13.49 10.23
CA VAL A 626 6.71 -13.82 8.84
C VAL A 626 6.55 -15.32 8.70
N GLY A 627 5.42 -15.76 8.17
CA GLY A 627 5.09 -17.18 7.99
C GLY A 627 4.07 -17.40 6.87
N ASP A 628 3.71 -18.67 6.61
CA ASP A 628 2.69 -19.05 5.63
C ASP A 628 1.26 -19.02 6.19
N GLY A 629 1.11 -18.82 7.48
CA GLY A 629 -0.14 -18.61 8.20
C GLY A 629 -0.83 -19.88 8.70
N ILE A 630 -0.54 -21.06 8.21
CA ILE A 630 -1.24 -22.29 8.65
C ILE A 630 -0.73 -22.74 10.02
N ASN A 631 0.59 -22.92 10.14
CA ASN A 631 1.23 -23.39 11.37
C ASN A 631 1.72 -22.23 12.25
N ASP A 632 1.80 -21.03 11.70
CA ASP A 632 2.38 -19.84 12.33
C ASP A 632 1.32 -18.88 12.89
N ALA A 633 0.02 -19.14 12.69
CA ALA A 633 -1.06 -18.24 13.08
C ALA A 633 -0.94 -17.73 14.54
N PRO A 634 -0.64 -18.58 15.56
CA PRO A 634 -0.46 -18.09 16.93
C PRO A 634 0.74 -17.13 17.06
N ALA A 635 1.84 -17.38 16.33
CA ALA A 635 3.02 -16.54 16.36
C ALA A 635 2.81 -15.21 15.60
N LEU A 636 2.08 -15.24 14.48
CA LEU A 636 1.68 -14.06 13.70
C LEU A 636 0.83 -13.09 14.54
N VAL A 637 -0.17 -13.63 15.25
CA VAL A 637 -1.06 -12.83 16.13
C VAL A 637 -0.31 -12.28 17.36
N THR A 638 0.72 -13.00 17.85
CA THR A 638 1.48 -12.61 19.05
C THR A 638 2.51 -11.51 18.74
N ALA A 639 3.03 -11.46 17.53
CA ALA A 639 4.02 -10.47 17.11
C ALA A 639 3.46 -9.04 17.13
N ASP A 640 4.35 -8.03 17.18
CA ASP A 640 3.93 -6.62 17.01
C ASP A 640 3.35 -6.39 15.61
N VAL A 641 3.85 -7.13 14.61
CA VAL A 641 3.29 -7.17 13.25
C VAL A 641 3.42 -8.59 12.70
N GLY A 642 2.30 -9.22 12.38
CA GLY A 642 2.27 -10.49 11.67
C GLY A 642 2.24 -10.27 10.15
N LEU A 643 3.12 -10.92 9.40
CA LEU A 643 3.13 -10.90 7.93
C LEU A 643 2.89 -12.31 7.39
N ALA A 644 1.84 -12.49 6.59
CA ALA A 644 1.61 -13.73 5.85
C ALA A 644 2.17 -13.61 4.43
N ILE A 645 2.90 -14.64 3.98
CA ILE A 645 3.48 -14.70 2.64
C ILE A 645 2.70 -15.69 1.77
N GLY A 646 2.31 -15.24 0.57
CA GLY A 646 1.51 -16.03 -0.36
C GLY A 646 0.00 -15.96 -0.07
N ALA A 647 -0.80 -15.66 -1.07
CA ALA A 647 -2.26 -15.46 -0.97
C ALA A 647 -3.06 -16.77 -0.80
N GLY A 648 -2.45 -17.83 -0.26
CA GLY A 648 -2.95 -19.20 -0.40
C GLY A 648 -3.98 -19.70 0.60
N THR A 649 -4.13 -19.10 1.79
CA THR A 649 -5.04 -19.62 2.82
C THR A 649 -5.82 -18.53 3.52
N ASP A 650 -7.11 -18.74 3.73
CA ASP A 650 -7.99 -17.85 4.48
C ASP A 650 -7.46 -17.60 5.90
N VAL A 651 -6.86 -18.63 6.51
CA VAL A 651 -6.24 -18.55 7.85
C VAL A 651 -5.07 -17.56 7.89
N ALA A 652 -4.24 -17.53 6.84
CA ALA A 652 -3.14 -16.57 6.73
C ALA A 652 -3.66 -15.13 6.62
N ILE A 653 -4.68 -14.95 5.77
CA ILE A 653 -5.31 -13.64 5.62
C ILE A 653 -5.94 -13.21 6.95
N GLU A 654 -6.56 -14.09 7.71
CA GLU A 654 -7.24 -13.75 8.96
C GLU A 654 -6.26 -13.41 10.09
N SER A 655 -5.16 -14.14 10.20
CA SER A 655 -4.21 -14.06 11.33
C SER A 655 -3.15 -12.95 11.19
N ALA A 656 -2.79 -12.55 9.97
CA ALA A 656 -1.74 -11.57 9.74
C ALA A 656 -2.24 -10.14 9.72
N ASP A 657 -1.38 -9.18 10.06
CA ASP A 657 -1.59 -7.73 9.94
C ASP A 657 -1.29 -7.21 8.52
N ILE A 658 -0.33 -7.83 7.85
CA ILE A 658 0.07 -7.52 6.48
C ILE A 658 0.09 -8.82 5.69
N VAL A 659 -0.53 -8.83 4.51
CA VAL A 659 -0.55 -9.97 3.60
C VAL A 659 0.24 -9.63 2.35
N LEU A 660 1.23 -10.46 2.05
CA LEU A 660 2.06 -10.38 0.85
C LEU A 660 1.48 -11.30 -0.21
N MET A 661 0.89 -10.72 -1.25
CA MET A 661 0.21 -11.48 -2.32
C MET A 661 1.18 -12.33 -3.14
N LYS A 662 2.44 -11.88 -3.24
CA LYS A 662 3.51 -12.62 -3.89
C LYS A 662 4.22 -13.51 -2.90
N SER A 663 4.83 -14.56 -3.42
CA SER A 663 5.69 -15.44 -2.62
C SER A 663 7.13 -14.90 -2.46
N SER A 664 7.35 -13.59 -2.64
CA SER A 664 8.65 -12.94 -2.60
C SER A 664 9.00 -12.41 -1.21
N LEU A 665 10.17 -12.77 -0.70
CA LEU A 665 10.68 -12.25 0.57
C LEU A 665 11.05 -10.76 0.48
N MET A 666 11.36 -10.26 -0.72
CA MET A 666 11.69 -8.86 -0.94
C MET A 666 10.52 -7.94 -0.58
N ASP A 667 9.27 -8.39 -0.71
CA ASP A 667 8.09 -7.61 -0.36
C ASP A 667 8.02 -7.28 1.15
N ILE A 668 8.70 -8.06 2.03
CA ILE A 668 8.86 -7.73 3.45
C ILE A 668 9.73 -6.47 3.61
N ALA A 669 10.85 -6.44 2.89
CA ALA A 669 11.75 -5.28 2.90
C ALA A 669 11.05 -4.04 2.32
N ASP A 670 10.26 -4.21 1.26
CA ASP A 670 9.47 -3.15 0.66
C ASP A 670 8.36 -2.65 1.60
N ALA A 671 7.67 -3.54 2.31
CA ALA A 671 6.68 -3.18 3.34
C ALA A 671 7.32 -2.35 4.45
N ALA A 672 8.47 -2.76 4.97
CA ALA A 672 9.21 -2.02 6.00
C ALA A 672 9.70 -0.66 5.48
N ALA A 673 10.23 -0.60 4.26
CA ALA A 673 10.72 0.63 3.64
C ALA A 673 9.60 1.65 3.39
N LEU A 674 8.47 1.20 2.84
CA LEU A 674 7.28 2.02 2.63
C LEU A 674 6.71 2.55 3.95
N SER A 675 6.62 1.69 4.97
CA SER A 675 6.16 2.06 6.31
C SER A 675 7.06 3.14 6.93
N ARG A 676 8.39 3.00 6.83
CA ARG A 676 9.36 4.00 7.29
C ARG A 676 9.24 5.32 6.53
N ALA A 677 9.04 5.25 5.19
CA ALA A 677 8.82 6.43 4.36
C ALA A 677 7.52 7.15 4.76
N THR A 678 6.47 6.39 5.04
CA THR A 678 5.17 6.91 5.50
C THR A 678 5.29 7.60 6.85
N LEU A 679 5.95 6.97 7.82
CA LEU A 679 6.19 7.60 9.14
C LEU A 679 7.01 8.88 9.04
N ARG A 680 8.04 8.91 8.18
CA ARG A 680 8.82 10.12 7.93
C ARG A 680 7.95 11.21 7.33
N ASN A 681 7.11 10.90 6.37
CA ASN A 681 6.16 11.82 5.76
C ASN A 681 5.15 12.37 6.78
N ILE A 682 4.57 11.51 7.63
CA ILE A 682 3.66 11.93 8.70
C ILE A 682 4.36 12.88 9.68
N ARG A 683 5.59 12.56 10.11
CA ARG A 683 6.36 13.44 11.02
C ARG A 683 6.65 14.80 10.38
N GLN A 684 6.98 14.84 9.10
CA GLN A 684 7.16 16.09 8.35
C GLN A 684 5.86 16.90 8.30
N ASN A 685 4.74 16.24 7.99
CA ASN A 685 3.44 16.89 7.95
C ASN A 685 3.06 17.49 9.31
N LEU A 686 3.22 16.72 10.38
CA LEU A 686 2.96 17.19 11.75
C LEU A 686 3.90 18.33 12.15
N PHE A 687 5.19 18.23 11.83
CA PHE A 687 6.15 19.29 12.11
C PHE A 687 5.72 20.61 11.45
N TRP A 688 5.43 20.61 10.17
CA TRP A 688 5.00 21.81 9.46
C TRP A 688 3.64 22.31 9.94
N ALA A 689 2.68 21.41 10.26
CA ALA A 689 1.38 21.79 10.79
C ALA A 689 1.46 22.51 12.14
N PHE A 690 2.46 22.21 12.97
CA PHE A 690 2.68 22.90 14.25
C PHE A 690 3.60 24.10 14.13
N PHE A 691 4.64 24.02 13.32
CA PHE A 691 5.70 25.01 13.23
C PHE A 691 5.16 26.40 12.86
N TYR A 692 4.38 26.49 11.80
CA TYR A 692 3.86 27.79 11.37
C TYR A 692 2.85 28.39 12.35
N ASN A 693 2.05 27.56 13.06
CA ASN A 693 1.18 28.02 14.14
C ASN A 693 2.00 28.53 15.34
N SER A 694 3.04 27.80 15.74
CA SER A 694 3.91 28.19 16.87
C SER A 694 4.64 29.52 16.61
N VAL A 695 5.00 29.80 15.37
CA VAL A 695 5.59 31.08 14.97
C VAL A 695 4.51 32.13 14.72
N GLY A 696 3.42 31.77 14.06
CA GLY A 696 2.35 32.69 13.65
C GLY A 696 1.55 33.26 14.81
N ILE A 697 1.25 32.45 15.86
CA ILE A 697 0.46 32.91 17.00
C ILE A 697 1.14 34.07 17.76
N PRO A 698 2.44 33.99 18.15
CA PRO A 698 3.13 35.13 18.77
C PRO A 698 3.18 36.38 17.88
N VAL A 699 3.43 36.22 16.57
CA VAL A 699 3.42 37.35 15.63
C VAL A 699 2.02 37.98 15.55
N ALA A 700 0.96 37.13 15.44
CA ALA A 700 -0.42 37.59 15.43
C ALA A 700 -0.83 38.26 16.76
N ALA A 701 -0.33 37.77 17.88
CA ALA A 701 -0.54 38.38 19.21
C ALA A 701 0.18 39.72 19.38
N GLY A 702 0.98 40.16 18.40
CA GLY A 702 1.62 41.47 18.41
C GLY A 702 2.96 41.51 19.15
N VAL A 703 3.62 40.36 19.39
CA VAL A 703 4.93 40.31 20.10
C VAL A 703 6.00 41.14 19.38
N LEU A 704 5.94 41.23 18.03
CA LEU A 704 6.88 42.02 17.22
C LEU A 704 6.52 43.50 17.12
N TYR A 705 5.34 43.90 17.56
CA TYR A 705 4.88 45.28 17.43
C TYR A 705 5.70 46.30 18.21
N PRO A 706 6.07 46.09 19.50
CA PRO A 706 6.85 47.06 20.26
C PRO A 706 8.25 47.34 19.66
N ALA A 707 8.88 46.34 19.04
CA ALA A 707 10.23 46.46 18.52
C ALA A 707 10.27 46.90 17.04
N PHE A 708 9.31 46.42 16.23
CA PHE A 708 9.35 46.58 14.77
C PHE A 708 8.10 47.23 14.16
N GLY A 709 7.07 47.51 14.97
CA GLY A 709 5.76 48.00 14.46
C GLY A 709 5.00 46.99 13.62
N ILE A 710 5.40 45.71 13.64
CA ILE A 710 4.84 44.66 12.76
C ILE A 710 3.66 43.97 13.48
N THR A 711 2.52 43.94 12.79
CA THR A 711 1.32 43.13 13.18
C THR A 711 0.97 42.22 12.03
N LEU A 712 0.41 41.06 12.35
CA LEU A 712 -0.10 40.12 11.33
C LEU A 712 -1.52 40.53 10.91
N ASN A 713 -1.66 40.87 9.64
CA ASN A 713 -2.99 41.13 9.09
C ASN A 713 -3.83 39.82 9.05
N PRO A 714 -5.11 39.85 9.52
CA PRO A 714 -5.98 38.66 9.50
C PRO A 714 -6.15 38.01 8.12
N MET A 715 -6.07 38.76 7.04
CA MET A 715 -6.14 38.26 5.66
C MET A 715 -4.91 37.41 5.31
N ILE A 716 -3.71 37.89 5.71
CA ILE A 716 -2.46 37.13 5.50
C ILE A 716 -2.48 35.88 6.36
N ALA A 717 -3.01 35.95 7.57
CA ALA A 717 -3.21 34.81 8.44
C ALA A 717 -4.11 33.74 7.78
N ALA A 718 -5.23 34.13 7.18
CA ALA A 718 -6.15 33.23 6.48
C ALA A 718 -5.53 32.60 5.22
N ALA A 719 -4.74 33.36 4.47
CA ALA A 719 -4.02 32.86 3.31
C ALA A 719 -2.95 31.82 3.70
N ALA A 720 -2.14 32.10 4.73
CA ALA A 720 -1.13 31.19 5.26
C ALA A 720 -1.74 29.89 5.76
N MET A 721 -2.87 29.96 6.46
CA MET A 721 -3.62 28.81 6.94
C MET A 721 -4.09 27.92 5.78
N SER A 722 -4.64 28.51 4.72
CA SER A 722 -5.13 27.77 3.55
C SER A 722 -4.00 27.07 2.81
N LEU A 723 -2.84 27.74 2.68
CA LEU A 723 -1.65 27.18 2.02
C LEU A 723 -1.06 26.01 2.81
N SER A 724 -1.13 26.03 4.12
CA SER A 724 -0.64 24.94 4.98
C SER A 724 -1.29 23.60 4.68
N SER A 725 -2.61 23.56 4.52
CA SER A 725 -3.33 22.33 4.16
C SER A 725 -2.89 21.79 2.80
N VAL A 726 -2.66 22.68 1.83
CA VAL A 726 -2.14 22.31 0.49
C VAL A 726 -0.74 21.70 0.60
N CYS A 727 0.13 22.29 1.42
CA CYS A 727 1.49 21.78 1.63
C CYS A 727 1.49 20.36 2.22
N VAL A 728 0.67 20.11 3.25
CA VAL A 728 0.56 18.79 3.88
C VAL A 728 0.06 17.74 2.91
N VAL A 729 -1.00 18.03 2.16
CA VAL A 729 -1.55 17.08 1.17
C VAL A 729 -0.55 16.83 0.04
N SER A 730 0.09 17.89 -0.47
CA SER A 730 1.12 17.77 -1.51
C SER A 730 2.31 16.91 -1.05
N ASN A 731 2.75 17.08 0.19
CA ASN A 731 3.81 16.24 0.76
C ASN A 731 3.37 14.78 0.89
N ALA A 732 2.13 14.50 1.33
CA ALA A 732 1.61 13.15 1.41
C ALA A 732 1.49 12.48 0.02
N LEU A 733 1.07 13.23 -1.01
CA LEU A 733 0.98 12.74 -2.38
C LEU A 733 2.34 12.35 -2.99
N ARG A 734 3.46 12.81 -2.43
CA ARG A 734 4.81 12.36 -2.85
C ARG A 734 5.00 10.86 -2.65
N LEU A 735 4.29 10.25 -1.70
CA LEU A 735 4.32 8.80 -1.49
C LEU A 735 3.81 8.00 -2.69
N ARG A 736 3.01 8.59 -3.58
CA ARG A 736 2.63 7.95 -4.87
C ARG A 736 3.83 7.65 -5.76
N GLY A 737 4.83 8.52 -5.72
CA GLY A 737 6.09 8.35 -6.46
C GLY A 737 7.07 7.39 -5.79
N TRP A 738 6.69 6.80 -4.62
CA TRP A 738 7.53 5.82 -3.97
C TRP A 738 7.66 4.57 -4.87
N ARG A 739 8.90 4.12 -5.03
CA ARG A 739 9.21 2.89 -5.77
C ARG A 739 9.86 1.95 -4.78
N GLY A 740 9.46 0.69 -4.78
CA GLY A 740 10.11 -0.37 -4.05
C GLY A 740 11.61 -0.38 -4.32
N ARG A 741 12.39 -1.03 -3.49
CA ARG A 741 13.79 -1.27 -3.78
C ARG A 741 13.82 -1.96 -5.13
N ARG A 742 14.53 -1.38 -6.11
CA ARG A 742 14.67 -1.98 -7.44
C ARG A 742 15.08 -3.43 -7.21
N ARG A 743 14.26 -4.34 -7.69
CA ARG A 743 14.79 -5.66 -8.05
C ARG A 743 15.91 -5.32 -9.05
N GLU A 744 17.17 -5.27 -8.60
CA GLU A 744 18.24 -5.57 -9.51
C GLU A 744 17.83 -6.95 -10.03
N GLU A 745 17.43 -7.00 -11.30
CA GLU A 745 17.41 -8.25 -12.02
C GLU A 745 18.81 -8.82 -11.76
N THR A 746 18.85 -9.77 -10.85
CA THR A 746 20.04 -10.63 -10.69
C THR A 746 20.26 -11.11 -12.11
N PRO A 747 21.39 -10.77 -12.75
CA PRO A 747 21.59 -11.14 -14.14
C PRO A 747 21.29 -12.62 -14.17
N ALA A 748 20.21 -12.96 -14.88
CA ALA A 748 19.63 -14.30 -14.94
C ALA A 748 20.79 -15.26 -14.97
N SER A 749 20.85 -16.12 -13.97
CA SER A 749 21.90 -17.09 -13.73
C SER A 749 22.70 -17.36 -15.01
N LYS A 750 23.96 -16.91 -15.06
CA LYS A 750 24.87 -17.49 -16.03
C LYS A 750 24.64 -18.98 -15.90
N LYS A 751 24.02 -19.58 -16.92
CA LYS A 751 23.95 -21.04 -17.03
C LYS A 751 25.31 -21.55 -16.58
N PRO A 752 25.39 -22.53 -15.67
CA PRO A 752 26.66 -23.08 -15.25
C PRO A 752 27.38 -23.42 -16.53
N GLN A 753 28.49 -22.75 -16.80
CA GLN A 753 29.35 -23.11 -17.91
C GLN A 753 29.76 -24.56 -17.61
N PRO A 754 29.61 -25.49 -18.55
CA PRO A 754 30.13 -26.84 -18.36
C PRO A 754 31.61 -26.71 -18.03
N VAL A 755 31.99 -27.32 -16.91
CA VAL A 755 33.40 -27.43 -16.50
C VAL A 755 34.19 -27.98 -17.67
N GLN A 756 34.98 -27.16 -18.36
CA GLN A 756 35.87 -27.57 -19.38
C GLN A 756 37.03 -28.32 -18.67
N ASN A 757 37.02 -29.62 -18.85
CA ASN A 757 38.21 -30.44 -18.60
C ASN A 757 39.39 -29.81 -19.34
N ILE A 758 40.38 -29.40 -18.59
CA ILE A 758 41.71 -29.02 -19.08
C ILE A 758 42.40 -30.31 -19.57
N ASN A 759 42.32 -30.53 -20.88
CA ASN A 759 43.35 -31.32 -21.54
C ASN A 759 43.87 -30.52 -22.74
N ASN A 760 45.15 -30.21 -22.60
CA ASN A 760 45.98 -29.58 -23.66
C ASN A 760 45.90 -30.37 -24.95
N ASN A 761 45.67 -29.76 -26.10
CA ASN A 761 46.58 -29.57 -27.19
C ASN A 761 45.90 -28.98 -28.46
N GLU A 762 46.64 -28.01 -28.94
CA GLU A 762 46.79 -27.59 -30.37
C GLU A 762 45.71 -26.79 -31.09
N SER A 763 46.14 -25.58 -31.35
CA SER A 763 46.11 -24.78 -32.60
C SER A 763 44.82 -24.16 -33.08
N SER A 764 44.84 -22.81 -32.90
CA SER A 764 44.54 -21.74 -33.86
C SER A 764 43.21 -21.78 -34.66
N LYS A 765 42.30 -20.85 -34.25
CA LYS A 765 41.87 -19.75 -35.16
C LYS A 765 41.01 -18.78 -34.32
N GLU A 766 41.56 -17.60 -34.08
CA GLU A 766 40.79 -16.43 -33.62
C GLU A 766 39.82 -16.04 -34.77
N ASP A 767 38.53 -16.25 -34.55
CA ASP A 767 37.47 -15.52 -35.25
C ASP A 767 37.16 -14.26 -34.49
N THR A 768 37.83 -13.18 -34.88
CA THR A 768 37.56 -11.79 -34.39
C THR A 768 36.22 -11.36 -34.97
N ALA A 769 35.13 -11.51 -34.22
CA ALA A 769 33.82 -10.91 -34.56
C ALA A 769 33.98 -9.39 -34.66
N MET A 770 33.90 -8.83 -35.84
CA MET A 770 33.99 -7.37 -36.07
C MET A 770 32.84 -6.67 -35.36
N LYS A 771 33.20 -5.68 -34.54
CA LYS A 771 32.23 -4.80 -33.85
C LYS A 771 32.12 -3.51 -34.66
N LYS A 772 30.90 -3.14 -35.10
CA LYS A 772 30.63 -1.94 -35.90
C LYS A 772 29.67 -1.03 -35.17
N THR A 773 29.85 0.28 -35.25
CA THR A 773 28.94 1.26 -34.68
C THR A 773 28.26 2.02 -35.82
N ILE A 774 26.91 2.01 -35.80
CA ILE A 774 26.07 2.66 -36.81
C ILE A 774 25.42 3.89 -36.18
N THR A 775 25.60 5.07 -36.77
CA THR A 775 24.88 6.28 -36.36
C THR A 775 23.58 6.37 -37.19
N ILE A 776 22.45 6.43 -36.51
CA ILE A 776 21.10 6.37 -37.11
C ILE A 776 20.33 7.65 -36.79
N LYS A 777 19.74 8.27 -37.83
CA LYS A 777 18.91 9.47 -37.69
C LYS A 777 17.44 9.13 -37.86
N GLY A 778 16.59 9.79 -37.05
CA GLY A 778 15.12 9.65 -37.14
C GLY A 778 14.50 8.82 -36.04
N MET A 779 15.27 8.24 -35.11
CA MET A 779 14.74 7.58 -33.92
C MET A 779 14.27 8.62 -32.88
N MET A 780 13.01 8.55 -32.43
CA MET A 780 12.43 9.50 -31.47
C MET A 780 11.84 8.86 -30.20
N CYS A 781 11.73 7.53 -30.16
CA CYS A 781 11.12 6.81 -29.04
C CYS A 781 11.62 5.37 -28.91
N ALA A 782 11.34 4.73 -27.77
CA ALA A 782 11.74 3.34 -27.49
C ALA A 782 11.18 2.32 -28.51
N HIS A 783 10.04 2.62 -29.14
CA HIS A 783 9.49 1.76 -30.21
C HIS A 783 10.36 1.80 -31.46
N CYS A 784 10.93 2.95 -31.78
CA CYS A 784 11.90 3.09 -32.90
C CYS A 784 13.16 2.25 -32.65
N VAL A 785 13.68 2.23 -31.42
CA VAL A 785 14.81 1.38 -31.01
C VAL A 785 14.53 -0.08 -31.26
N SER A 786 13.41 -0.59 -30.75
CA SER A 786 13.01 -2.00 -30.94
C SER A 786 12.81 -2.37 -32.42
N HIS A 787 12.38 -1.43 -33.25
CA HIS A 787 12.18 -1.67 -34.68
C HIS A 787 13.52 -1.79 -35.44
N VAL A 788 14.48 -0.94 -35.09
CA VAL A 788 15.86 -0.99 -35.62
C VAL A 788 16.59 -2.25 -35.15
N GLU A 789 16.49 -2.59 -33.85
CA GLU A 789 17.10 -3.80 -33.30
C GLU A 789 16.59 -5.06 -34.00
N LYS A 790 15.28 -5.17 -34.22
CA LYS A 790 14.69 -6.31 -34.95
C LYS A 790 15.17 -6.40 -36.40
N ALA A 791 15.27 -5.27 -37.08
CA ALA A 791 15.74 -5.23 -38.45
C ALA A 791 17.21 -5.65 -38.58
N LEU A 792 18.05 -5.23 -37.66
CA LEU A 792 19.47 -5.62 -37.63
C LEU A 792 19.64 -7.08 -37.18
N THR A 793 18.89 -7.55 -36.17
CA THR A 793 18.94 -8.93 -35.71
C THR A 793 18.45 -9.92 -36.76
N ALA A 794 17.55 -9.52 -37.64
CA ALA A 794 17.12 -10.34 -38.79
C ALA A 794 18.26 -10.67 -39.81
N LEU A 795 19.36 -9.92 -39.78
CA LEU A 795 20.58 -10.19 -40.54
C LEU A 795 21.52 -11.21 -39.86
N GLY A 796 21.12 -11.78 -38.71
CA GLY A 796 21.95 -12.72 -37.95
C GLY A 796 23.08 -12.09 -37.18
N VAL A 797 23.02 -10.77 -36.92
CA VAL A 797 23.96 -10.02 -36.08
C VAL A 797 23.32 -9.62 -34.75
N GLN A 798 24.13 -9.47 -33.72
CA GLN A 798 23.67 -8.95 -32.44
C GLN A 798 23.77 -7.40 -32.49
N ALA A 799 22.67 -6.71 -32.23
CA ALA A 799 22.59 -5.24 -32.25
C ALA A 799 22.12 -4.71 -30.91
N ASP A 800 22.81 -3.69 -30.43
CA ASP A 800 22.42 -2.92 -29.23
C ASP A 800 22.22 -1.45 -29.65
N VAL A 801 21.01 -0.93 -29.50
CA VAL A 801 20.62 0.39 -30.04
C VAL A 801 20.33 1.35 -28.90
N ASP A 802 21.08 2.45 -28.82
CA ASP A 802 20.90 3.52 -27.85
C ASP A 802 20.18 4.74 -28.46
N LEU A 803 19.03 5.06 -27.90
CA LEU A 803 18.20 6.21 -28.31
C LEU A 803 18.86 7.55 -27.98
N ALA A 804 19.59 7.61 -26.86
CA ALA A 804 20.15 8.89 -26.38
C ALA A 804 21.31 9.37 -27.26
N SER A 805 22.14 8.47 -27.73
CA SER A 805 23.24 8.76 -28.66
C SER A 805 22.85 8.64 -30.14
N GLY A 806 21.71 8.03 -30.44
CA GLY A 806 21.29 7.74 -31.80
C GLY A 806 22.18 6.71 -32.52
N THR A 807 22.80 5.78 -31.76
CA THR A 807 23.76 4.81 -32.30
C THR A 807 23.31 3.37 -32.07
N ALA A 808 23.69 2.47 -33.00
CA ALA A 808 23.55 1.04 -32.87
C ALA A 808 24.93 0.37 -32.92
N VAL A 809 25.26 -0.44 -31.92
CA VAL A 809 26.47 -1.26 -31.89
C VAL A 809 26.14 -2.65 -32.36
N VAL A 810 26.72 -3.05 -33.48
CA VAL A 810 26.44 -4.34 -34.12
C VAL A 810 27.67 -5.23 -33.98
N THR A 811 27.47 -6.47 -33.53
CA THR A 811 28.50 -7.50 -33.42
C THR A 811 28.12 -8.68 -34.30
N GLY A 812 28.95 -8.95 -35.31
CA GLY A 812 28.71 -10.04 -36.25
C GLY A 812 29.28 -9.75 -37.64
N ASN A 813 29.08 -10.71 -38.55
CA ASN A 813 29.64 -10.66 -39.93
C ASN A 813 28.58 -10.20 -40.93
N ALA A 814 28.18 -8.93 -40.90
CA ALA A 814 27.30 -8.34 -41.92
C ALA A 814 28.02 -7.24 -42.69
N SER A 815 27.76 -7.15 -44.00
CA SER A 815 28.33 -6.11 -44.84
C SER A 815 27.67 -4.75 -44.53
N ASP A 816 28.41 -3.64 -44.70
CA ASP A 816 27.89 -2.29 -44.45
C ASP A 816 26.68 -1.96 -45.33
N GLU A 817 26.61 -2.52 -46.52
CA GLU A 817 25.47 -2.36 -47.45
C GLU A 817 24.22 -3.08 -46.92
N ALA A 818 24.37 -4.28 -46.33
CA ALA A 818 23.26 -5.03 -45.74
C ALA A 818 22.73 -4.32 -44.46
N LEU A 819 23.63 -3.79 -43.64
CA LEU A 819 23.27 -3.00 -42.43
C LEU A 819 22.54 -1.70 -42.79
N LYS A 820 23.06 -0.95 -43.79
CA LYS A 820 22.38 0.27 -44.29
C LYS A 820 21.00 -0.04 -44.83
N LYS A 821 20.88 -1.12 -45.63
CA LYS A 821 19.58 -1.50 -46.18
C LYS A 821 18.56 -1.90 -45.12
N ALA A 822 18.95 -2.69 -44.13
CA ALA A 822 18.05 -3.12 -43.06
C ALA A 822 17.53 -1.94 -42.23
N VAL A 823 18.38 -0.94 -41.93
CA VAL A 823 17.96 0.27 -41.21
C VAL A 823 17.07 1.17 -42.08
N ALA A 824 17.37 1.27 -43.40
CA ALA A 824 16.55 2.01 -44.34
C ALA A 824 15.18 1.35 -44.56
N ASP A 825 15.13 0.02 -44.68
CA ASP A 825 13.86 -0.76 -44.79
C ASP A 825 13.01 -0.63 -43.50
N ALA A 826 13.64 -0.40 -42.35
CA ALA A 826 12.96 -0.08 -41.10
C ALA A 826 12.48 1.38 -41.03
N GLY A 827 12.75 2.22 -42.04
CA GLY A 827 12.27 3.60 -42.11
C GLY A 827 13.19 4.65 -41.47
N TYR A 828 14.48 4.34 -41.27
CA TYR A 828 15.44 5.23 -40.64
C TYR A 828 16.66 5.46 -41.53
N GLU A 829 17.38 6.56 -41.34
CA GLU A 829 18.53 6.96 -42.14
C GLU A 829 19.85 6.65 -41.40
N VAL A 830 20.76 5.94 -42.07
CA VAL A 830 22.12 5.68 -41.59
C VAL A 830 23.02 6.83 -41.99
N VAL A 831 23.60 7.50 -41.00
CA VAL A 831 24.51 8.64 -41.19
C VAL A 831 25.93 8.17 -41.40
N GLU A 832 26.41 7.24 -40.56
CA GLU A 832 27.78 6.73 -40.60
C GLU A 832 27.86 5.29 -40.05
N ILE A 833 28.79 4.48 -40.58
CA ILE A 833 29.15 3.16 -40.00
C ILE A 833 30.67 3.19 -39.72
N LYS A 834 31.05 2.93 -38.49
CA LYS A 834 32.46 2.86 -38.02
C LYS A 834 32.80 1.47 -37.54
#